data_254d96ce540d389c7389e25325f11fe3
#
_entry.id   254d96ce540d389c7389e25325f11fe3
#
_cell.length_a   1.000
_cell.length_b   1.000
_cell.length_c   1.000
_cell.angle_alpha   90.00
_cell.angle_beta   90.00
_cell.angle_gamma   90.00
#
_symmetry.space_group_name_H-M   'P 1'
#
loop_
_entity.id
_entity.type
_entity.pdbx_description
1 polymer ?
#
loop_
_entity_poly.entity_id
_entity_poly.type
_entity_poly.pdbx_seq_one_letter_code
_entity_poly.pdbx_strand_id
1 'polypeptide(L)'
;YEYIQGKKLGVIRLNEVVSQRLDKESVRETLHPRHLPMLVPPRPWLSHDSGGYYSMKTSAMRYKDSVEQSSYLRAASENHGLEVVLAGLDVLGNTAWNVNKEVFDVVLQIWNSGEALGDLPPAEMTDPEPERPPPDDIKAKGIYLQRLRQWNTIRSSNHSQRCDINYKLEIARSFLNERFYFPHNMDFRGRAYPIPPHLNHIGNDLCRGLLKFAEAKPLGEKGLRWLRIHLANVWGYDKASFAEREQFTIDHEADIRDSATNAYHGKRWWLQADDPWQCLATCIELTKAWDYPDGPEAFPSQLPVHQDGTCNGLQHYAALGGDLQGAKQVNLRGGDRPADVYTGVAELVIEQLNRRAEEGDPTAQLLRGKVTRKVVKQTVMTTVYGVTFIGAKNQVMRQLVDRGDTPAEEVWTAASYLAKVIMDCIGDLFSGANMIQDWLTITARMIAKSIPPERVPYAQMKVTRKGSKADPEAHTKRPSVTSREGREQMTSVIWTSALGLPVVQPYRRIKKHQITTAVQSVYIRDPNQNFEVNTSKQASAFPPNFIHSLDATHMFLTALECHSAGLVFASVHDSYWTHACDIDTMSDIIRDTFVRLHSQDILVRLRDEFLQRYKGYKVPASSLTGSTSARMRAKTKMMMGLSEDDDGELGLTNEPGSMLDHDIDGEADDDTDGDSSVADKPIDIPLAHRSIKPDAHGFYELADLLPPIPKKGDFDVSEIKRSLYFFS
;
A
#
# COMPACT_ATOMS: atom_id res chain seq x y z
N TYR A 1 -7.82 -4.68 39.30
CA TYR A 1 -8.72 -4.15 38.27
C TYR A 1 -8.63 -2.65 38.23
N GLU A 2 -8.56 -2.09 37.03
CA GLU A 2 -8.60 -0.65 36.81
C GLU A 2 -9.73 -0.29 35.85
N TYR A 3 -10.26 0.92 35.99
CA TYR A 3 -11.26 1.46 35.08
C TYR A 3 -10.54 2.33 34.05
N ILE A 4 -10.45 1.86 32.80
CA ILE A 4 -9.88 2.60 31.71
C ILE A 4 -11.00 2.88 30.71
N GLN A 5 -11.26 4.15 30.42
CA GLN A 5 -12.36 4.59 29.52
C GLN A 5 -13.74 4.00 29.90
N GLY A 6 -14.04 3.91 31.21
CA GLY A 6 -15.31 3.39 31.71
C GLY A 6 -15.46 1.87 31.74
N LYS A 7 -14.48 1.12 31.23
CA LYS A 7 -14.47 -0.36 31.25
C LYS A 7 -13.61 -0.86 32.43
N LYS A 8 -14.12 -1.85 33.16
CA LYS A 8 -13.35 -2.54 34.22
C LYS A 8 -12.43 -3.57 33.62
N LEU A 9 -11.13 -3.31 33.65
CA LEU A 9 -10.10 -4.20 33.12
C LEU A 9 -9.31 -4.88 34.22
N GLY A 10 -8.98 -6.17 34.04
CA GLY A 10 -7.99 -6.87 34.86
C GLY A 10 -6.58 -6.42 34.43
N VAL A 11 -5.86 -5.81 35.38
CA VAL A 11 -4.51 -5.30 35.14
C VAL A 11 -3.50 -6.14 35.90
N ILE A 12 -2.47 -6.62 35.24
CA ILE A 12 -1.29 -7.23 35.87
C ILE A 12 -0.22 -6.13 35.96
N ARG A 13 0.18 -5.77 37.15
CA ARG A 13 1.24 -4.80 37.40
C ARG A 13 2.53 -5.50 37.81
N LEU A 14 3.66 -5.04 37.27
CA LEU A 14 4.96 -5.40 37.80
C LEU A 14 5.18 -4.76 39.16
N ASN A 15 6.02 -5.40 39.99
CA ASN A 15 6.52 -4.78 41.17
C ASN A 15 7.19 -3.45 40.83
N GLU A 16 6.97 -2.41 41.61
CA GLU A 16 7.45 -1.05 41.35
C GLU A 16 8.99 -0.98 41.21
N VAL A 17 9.73 -1.75 41.99
CA VAL A 17 11.18 -1.85 41.94
C VAL A 17 11.65 -2.45 40.60
N VAL A 18 10.92 -3.45 40.08
CA VAL A 18 11.23 -4.07 38.76
C VAL A 18 10.90 -3.10 37.66
N SER A 19 9.78 -2.37 37.75
CA SER A 19 9.40 -1.34 36.75
C SER A 19 10.45 -0.24 36.68
N GLN A 20 10.87 0.30 37.80
CA GLN A 20 11.92 1.33 37.89
C GLN A 20 13.28 0.86 37.36
N ARG A 21 13.60 -0.42 37.52
CA ARG A 21 14.82 -1.00 36.97
C ARG A 21 14.75 -1.11 35.44
N LEU A 22 13.62 -1.60 34.89
CA LEU A 22 13.40 -1.68 33.46
C LEU A 22 13.41 -0.30 32.79
N ASP A 23 12.90 0.74 33.45
CA ASP A 23 12.93 2.11 32.96
C ASP A 23 14.36 2.72 32.89
N LYS A 24 15.27 2.20 33.70
CA LYS A 24 16.68 2.62 33.75
C LYS A 24 17.57 1.84 32.79
N GLU A 25 17.18 0.65 32.36
CA GLU A 25 17.95 -0.15 31.43
C GLU A 25 17.87 0.47 30.02
N SER A 26 19.03 0.65 29.38
CA SER A 26 19.05 1.17 28.02
C SER A 26 18.44 0.15 27.05
N VAL A 27 17.66 0.63 26.09
CA VAL A 27 17.06 -0.22 25.04
C VAL A 27 18.13 -1.04 24.31
N ARG A 28 19.33 -0.51 24.19
CA ARG A 28 20.50 -1.17 23.57
C ARG A 28 20.91 -2.45 24.31
N GLU A 29 20.80 -2.47 25.65
CA GLU A 29 21.21 -3.62 26.47
C GLU A 29 20.12 -4.70 26.56
N THR A 30 18.86 -4.32 26.35
CA THR A 30 17.70 -5.20 26.56
C THR A 30 17.12 -5.79 25.26
N LEU A 31 17.27 -5.12 24.12
CA LEU A 31 16.73 -5.53 22.83
C LEU A 31 17.82 -5.74 21.79
N HIS A 32 18.01 -7.00 21.38
CA HIS A 32 18.88 -7.34 20.26
C HIS A 32 18.05 -7.60 18.99
N PRO A 33 18.44 -7.03 17.83
CA PRO A 33 17.79 -7.33 16.56
C PRO A 33 17.87 -8.82 16.25
N ARG A 34 16.72 -9.45 16.05
CA ARG A 34 16.65 -10.90 15.79
C ARG A 34 17.18 -11.25 14.39
N HIS A 35 16.94 -10.35 13.42
CA HIS A 35 17.34 -10.55 12.03
C HIS A 35 18.29 -9.43 11.62
N LEU A 36 19.51 -9.78 11.31
CA LEU A 36 20.56 -8.87 10.83
C LEU A 36 20.84 -9.16 9.35
N PRO A 37 21.44 -8.21 8.61
CA PRO A 37 22.04 -8.49 7.31
C PRO A 37 23.03 -9.65 7.40
N MET A 38 23.25 -10.37 6.31
CA MET A 38 24.12 -11.54 6.26
C MET A 38 25.47 -11.18 5.65
N LEU A 39 26.56 -11.65 6.25
CA LEU A 39 27.93 -11.46 5.70
C LEU A 39 28.26 -12.41 4.53
N VAL A 40 27.39 -13.39 4.27
CA VAL A 40 27.49 -14.34 3.17
C VAL A 40 26.20 -14.31 2.35
N PRO A 41 26.22 -14.69 1.07
CA PRO A 41 25.01 -14.82 0.28
C PRO A 41 23.96 -15.66 1.00
N PRO A 42 22.67 -15.27 0.98
CA PRO A 42 21.60 -16.05 1.58
C PRO A 42 21.53 -17.47 0.98
N ARG A 43 21.06 -18.41 1.79
CA ARG A 43 20.74 -19.74 1.31
C ARG A 43 19.62 -19.66 0.27
N PRO A 44 19.79 -20.24 -0.93
CA PRO A 44 18.73 -20.25 -1.93
C PRO A 44 17.43 -20.86 -1.42
N TRP A 45 16.30 -20.31 -1.87
CA TRP A 45 14.98 -20.83 -1.54
C TRP A 45 14.71 -22.10 -2.34
N LEU A 46 14.73 -23.26 -1.68
CA LEU A 46 14.43 -24.56 -2.27
C LEU A 46 12.96 -24.95 -2.14
N SER A 47 12.27 -24.37 -1.15
CA SER A 47 10.85 -24.56 -0.89
C SER A 47 10.28 -23.35 -0.15
N HIS A 48 8.97 -23.33 0.10
CA HIS A 48 8.30 -22.26 0.85
C HIS A 48 8.84 -22.03 2.26
N ASP A 49 9.55 -22.98 2.87
CA ASP A 49 10.05 -22.91 4.24
C ASP A 49 11.55 -23.28 4.37
N SER A 50 12.28 -23.36 3.25
CA SER A 50 13.70 -23.70 3.24
C SER A 50 14.50 -22.73 2.37
N GLY A 51 15.17 -21.77 3.00
CA GLY A 51 16.00 -20.75 2.37
C GLY A 51 16.28 -19.57 3.31
N GLY A 52 16.93 -18.53 2.81
CA GLY A 52 17.26 -17.32 3.55
C GLY A 52 18.41 -17.49 4.54
N TYR A 53 18.15 -17.47 5.83
CA TYR A 53 19.19 -17.65 6.86
C TYR A 53 19.65 -19.09 7.00
N TYR A 54 20.96 -19.28 7.31
CA TYR A 54 21.53 -20.60 7.60
C TYR A 54 21.22 -21.08 9.02
N SER A 55 21.18 -20.15 10.00
CA SER A 55 21.10 -20.45 11.43
C SER A 55 19.68 -20.52 11.97
N MET A 56 18.68 -20.08 11.22
CA MET A 56 17.29 -20.05 11.68
C MET A 56 16.31 -20.38 10.55
N LYS A 57 15.21 -21.03 10.91
CA LYS A 57 14.14 -21.32 9.94
C LYS A 57 13.33 -20.05 9.64
N THR A 58 13.22 -19.72 8.37
CA THR A 58 12.41 -18.61 7.86
C THR A 58 11.45 -19.13 6.79
N SER A 59 10.34 -18.42 6.57
CA SER A 59 9.40 -18.74 5.49
C SER A 59 9.57 -17.74 4.34
N ALA A 60 9.46 -18.26 3.11
CA ALA A 60 9.47 -17.44 1.90
C ALA A 60 8.28 -16.47 1.83
N MET A 61 7.20 -16.74 2.55
CA MET A 61 6.04 -15.85 2.63
C MET A 61 5.76 -15.42 4.07
N ARG A 62 5.45 -14.13 4.24
CA ARG A 62 4.96 -13.55 5.50
C ARG A 62 3.45 -13.76 5.58
N TYR A 63 3.01 -14.74 6.33
CA TYR A 63 1.60 -14.91 6.64
C TYR A 63 1.42 -15.05 8.15
N LYS A 64 0.47 -14.29 8.69
CA LYS A 64 0.10 -14.41 10.11
C LYS A 64 -1.08 -15.36 10.20
N ASP A 65 -0.83 -16.55 10.75
CA ASP A 65 -1.90 -17.42 11.27
C ASP A 65 -2.99 -17.83 10.25
N SER A 66 -2.73 -17.76 8.94
CA SER A 66 -3.64 -18.23 7.92
C SER A 66 -3.31 -19.67 7.55
N VAL A 67 -4.01 -20.62 8.15
CA VAL A 67 -3.88 -22.06 7.83
C VAL A 67 -4.21 -22.31 6.36
N GLU A 68 -5.20 -21.60 5.83
CA GLU A 68 -5.63 -21.69 4.44
C GLU A 68 -4.49 -21.31 3.48
N GLN A 69 -3.85 -20.13 3.68
CA GLN A 69 -2.70 -19.70 2.89
C GLN A 69 -1.53 -20.69 2.99
N SER A 70 -1.23 -21.17 4.19
CA SER A 70 -0.14 -22.14 4.42
C SER A 70 -0.36 -23.44 3.65
N SER A 71 -1.59 -23.95 3.60
CA SER A 71 -1.94 -25.18 2.90
C SER A 71 -1.78 -25.04 1.38
N TYR A 72 -2.27 -23.93 0.80
CA TYR A 72 -2.11 -23.65 -0.64
C TYR A 72 -0.64 -23.45 -1.02
N LEU A 73 0.11 -22.72 -0.19
CA LEU A 73 1.53 -22.46 -0.43
C LEU A 73 2.36 -23.77 -0.39
N ARG A 74 2.06 -24.66 0.56
CA ARG A 74 2.70 -25.97 0.65
C ARG A 74 2.40 -26.81 -0.59
N ALA A 75 1.14 -26.92 -0.98
CA ALA A 75 0.74 -27.66 -2.16
C ALA A 75 1.40 -27.12 -3.44
N ALA A 76 1.48 -25.80 -3.61
CA ALA A 76 2.16 -25.16 -4.73
C ALA A 76 3.68 -25.46 -4.71
N SER A 77 4.31 -25.48 -3.53
CA SER A 77 5.73 -25.82 -3.37
C SER A 77 6.01 -27.28 -3.71
N GLU A 78 5.17 -28.22 -3.26
CA GLU A 78 5.28 -29.65 -3.54
C GLU A 78 5.07 -29.97 -5.04
N ASN A 79 4.27 -29.18 -5.74
CA ASN A 79 3.99 -29.31 -7.18
C ASN A 79 4.92 -28.46 -8.07
N HIS A 80 6.03 -27.95 -7.55
CA HIS A 80 7.00 -27.13 -8.29
C HIS A 80 6.43 -25.86 -8.92
N GLY A 81 5.31 -25.33 -8.41
CA GLY A 81 4.65 -24.11 -8.92
C GLY A 81 5.26 -22.81 -8.42
N LEU A 82 6.25 -22.83 -7.52
CA LEU A 82 6.85 -21.63 -6.93
C LEU A 82 8.26 -21.31 -7.43
N GLU A 83 8.85 -22.13 -8.29
CA GLU A 83 10.26 -22.06 -8.67
C GLU A 83 10.65 -20.66 -9.20
N VAL A 84 9.84 -20.06 -10.07
CA VAL A 84 10.10 -18.75 -10.66
C VAL A 84 10.10 -17.64 -9.60
N VAL A 85 9.14 -17.68 -8.65
CA VAL A 85 9.03 -16.69 -7.59
C VAL A 85 10.19 -16.84 -6.61
N LEU A 86 10.55 -18.07 -6.24
CA LEU A 86 11.67 -18.36 -5.35
C LEU A 86 13.00 -17.93 -5.97
N ALA A 87 13.22 -18.21 -7.26
CA ALA A 87 14.40 -17.73 -8.00
C ALA A 87 14.48 -16.19 -8.01
N GLY A 88 13.34 -15.50 -8.16
CA GLY A 88 13.31 -14.04 -8.08
C GLY A 88 13.68 -13.51 -6.70
N LEU A 89 13.25 -14.18 -5.61
CA LEU A 89 13.69 -13.84 -4.24
C LEU A 89 15.20 -14.03 -4.06
N ASP A 90 15.77 -15.07 -4.68
CA ASP A 90 17.20 -15.36 -4.63
C ASP A 90 18.00 -14.28 -5.38
N VAL A 91 17.53 -13.79 -6.52
CA VAL A 91 18.16 -12.66 -7.24
C VAL A 91 18.25 -11.45 -6.34
N LEU A 92 17.15 -11.05 -5.68
CA LEU A 92 17.13 -9.93 -4.75
C LEU A 92 18.03 -10.16 -3.53
N GLY A 93 18.06 -11.38 -3.01
CA GLY A 93 18.87 -11.75 -1.86
C GLY A 93 20.37 -11.76 -2.16
N ASN A 94 20.76 -12.09 -3.37
CA ASN A 94 22.16 -12.15 -3.81
C ASN A 94 22.79 -10.80 -4.17
N THR A 95 21.98 -9.72 -4.20
CA THR A 95 22.52 -8.37 -4.36
C THR A 95 23.38 -8.01 -3.16
N ALA A 96 24.65 -7.73 -3.43
CA ALA A 96 25.65 -7.41 -2.40
C ALA A 96 25.66 -5.90 -2.09
N TRP A 97 25.70 -5.56 -0.83
CA TRP A 97 25.65 -4.19 -0.32
C TRP A 97 26.84 -3.84 0.54
N ASN A 98 27.17 -2.54 0.58
CA ASN A 98 28.10 -1.93 1.52
C ASN A 98 27.47 -0.71 2.20
N VAL A 99 27.96 -0.34 3.37
CA VAL A 99 27.61 0.94 4.00
C VAL A 99 28.34 2.07 3.31
N ASN A 100 27.63 3.15 2.97
CA ASN A 100 28.22 4.40 2.49
C ASN A 100 28.88 5.13 3.69
N LYS A 101 30.17 4.98 3.83
CA LYS A 101 30.92 5.48 4.98
C LYS A 101 30.88 7.01 5.06
N GLU A 102 31.00 7.72 3.93
CA GLU A 102 31.02 9.17 3.93
C GLU A 102 29.68 9.75 4.45
N VAL A 103 28.55 9.20 3.98
CA VAL A 103 27.22 9.57 4.49
C VAL A 103 27.09 9.19 5.96
N PHE A 104 27.58 8.01 6.37
CA PHE A 104 27.54 7.56 7.76
C PHE A 104 28.33 8.52 8.69
N ASP A 105 29.50 9.01 8.28
CA ASP A 105 30.29 9.94 9.06
C ASP A 105 29.54 11.27 9.26
N VAL A 106 28.88 11.80 8.23
CA VAL A 106 28.02 13.00 8.34
C VAL A 106 26.83 12.77 9.26
N VAL A 107 26.15 11.61 9.11
CA VAL A 107 25.03 11.25 10.00
C VAL A 107 25.48 11.22 11.46
N LEU A 108 26.63 10.61 11.77
CA LEU A 108 27.19 10.57 13.13
C LEU A 108 27.51 11.96 13.66
N GLN A 109 28.05 12.85 12.83
CA GLN A 109 28.33 14.21 13.21
C GLN A 109 27.07 14.96 13.65
N ILE A 110 25.99 14.88 12.84
CA ILE A 110 24.70 15.48 13.15
C ILE A 110 24.04 14.81 14.36
N TRP A 111 24.09 13.48 14.45
CA TRP A 111 23.54 12.73 15.57
C TRP A 111 24.16 13.12 16.91
N ASN A 112 25.49 13.32 16.92
CA ASN A 112 26.24 13.71 18.11
C ASN A 112 26.02 15.18 18.47
N SER A 113 25.71 16.07 17.51
CA SER A 113 25.37 17.46 17.81
C SER A 113 23.98 17.57 18.49
N GLY A 114 23.10 16.58 18.30
CA GLY A 114 21.74 16.59 18.82
C GLY A 114 20.77 17.49 18.06
N GLU A 115 21.19 18.10 16.95
CA GLU A 115 20.34 18.94 16.09
C GLU A 115 19.32 18.10 15.32
N ALA A 116 18.15 18.70 15.08
CA ALA A 116 17.10 18.13 14.22
C ALA A 116 17.37 18.52 12.75
N LEU A 117 18.16 17.73 12.03
CA LEU A 117 18.48 17.96 10.62
C LEU A 117 18.25 16.69 9.79
N GLY A 118 17.78 16.85 8.55
CA GLY A 118 17.59 15.73 7.62
C GLY A 118 16.67 14.65 8.20
N ASP A 119 15.54 15.03 8.78
CA ASP A 119 14.57 14.15 9.45
C ASP A 119 15.11 13.37 10.67
N LEU A 120 16.31 13.73 11.17
CA LEU A 120 16.79 13.21 12.45
C LEU A 120 16.05 13.92 13.60
N PRO A 121 15.49 13.16 14.57
CA PRO A 121 14.80 13.74 15.70
C PRO A 121 15.79 14.43 16.66
N PRO A 122 15.43 15.58 17.27
CA PRO A 122 16.29 16.30 18.18
C PRO A 122 16.64 15.47 19.41
N ALA A 123 17.80 15.73 20.02
CA ALA A 123 18.21 15.07 21.26
C ALA A 123 17.27 15.40 22.41
N GLU A 124 16.88 16.65 22.52
CA GLU A 124 15.97 17.18 23.52
C GLU A 124 14.76 17.83 22.84
N MET A 125 13.59 17.73 23.48
CA MET A 125 12.42 18.41 22.99
C MET A 125 12.55 19.92 23.21
N THR A 126 12.28 20.69 22.16
CA THR A 126 12.29 22.16 22.22
C THR A 126 11.06 22.73 22.90
N ASP A 127 9.92 22.03 22.80
CA ASP A 127 8.66 22.49 23.37
C ASP A 127 8.58 22.14 24.87
N PRO A 128 8.38 23.13 25.75
CA PRO A 128 8.24 22.90 27.18
C PRO A 128 6.91 22.17 27.49
N GLU A 129 6.89 21.46 28.62
CA GLU A 129 5.66 20.84 29.12
C GLU A 129 4.58 21.92 29.34
N PRO A 130 3.33 21.70 28.94
CA PRO A 130 2.25 22.64 29.15
C PRO A 130 2.06 22.99 30.64
N GLU A 131 1.93 24.28 30.96
CA GLU A 131 1.74 24.75 32.31
C GLU A 131 0.37 24.32 32.87
N ARG A 132 0.33 23.91 34.15
CA ARG A 132 -0.91 23.52 34.82
C ARG A 132 -1.77 24.75 35.10
N PRO A 133 -3.04 24.75 34.67
CA PRO A 133 -3.97 25.83 34.98
C PRO A 133 -4.38 25.83 36.46
N PRO A 134 -4.91 26.95 36.96
CA PRO A 134 -5.50 27.04 38.28
C PRO A 134 -6.57 25.96 38.51
N PRO A 135 -6.69 25.40 39.76
CA PRO A 135 -7.60 24.28 40.06
C PRO A 135 -9.07 24.55 39.74
N ASP A 136 -9.48 25.80 39.79
CA ASP A 136 -10.89 26.21 39.73
C ASP A 136 -11.42 26.40 38.29
N ASP A 137 -10.55 26.41 37.27
CA ASP A 137 -10.96 26.56 35.86
C ASP A 137 -11.10 25.22 35.15
N ILE A 138 -12.33 24.69 35.09
CA ILE A 138 -12.67 23.41 34.47
C ILE A 138 -12.40 23.42 32.94
N LYS A 139 -12.64 24.57 32.26
CA LYS A 139 -12.41 24.68 30.80
C LYS A 139 -10.92 24.67 30.49
N ALA A 140 -10.13 25.47 31.21
CA ALA A 140 -8.68 25.50 31.08
C ALA A 140 -8.05 24.14 31.38
N LYS A 141 -8.60 23.40 32.36
CA LYS A 141 -8.16 22.02 32.70
C LYS A 141 -8.42 21.05 31.54
N GLY A 142 -9.53 21.16 30.82
CA GLY A 142 -9.82 20.34 29.63
C GLY A 142 -8.80 20.59 28.50
N ILE A 143 -8.52 21.85 28.20
CA ILE A 143 -7.52 22.28 27.19
C ILE A 143 -6.11 21.83 27.61
N TYR A 144 -5.76 21.99 28.88
CA TYR A 144 -4.48 21.55 29.42
C TYR A 144 -4.28 20.02 29.23
N LEU A 145 -5.30 19.23 29.60
CA LEU A 145 -5.23 17.76 29.44
C LEU A 145 -5.08 17.34 27.97
N GLN A 146 -5.73 18.05 27.06
CA GLN A 146 -5.57 17.80 25.63
C GLN A 146 -4.15 18.14 25.17
N ARG A 147 -3.61 19.31 25.52
CA ARG A 147 -2.24 19.72 25.21
C ARG A 147 -1.20 18.80 25.83
N LEU A 148 -1.41 18.38 27.08
CA LEU A 148 -0.53 17.46 27.77
C LEU A 148 -0.50 16.08 27.10
N ARG A 149 -1.67 15.56 26.65
CA ARG A 149 -1.71 14.31 25.85
C ARG A 149 -0.95 14.46 24.56
N GLN A 150 -1.16 15.55 23.83
CA GLN A 150 -0.45 15.83 22.57
C GLN A 150 1.05 15.93 22.81
N TRP A 151 1.51 16.67 23.81
CA TRP A 151 2.91 16.79 24.20
C TRP A 151 3.53 15.44 24.56
N ASN A 152 2.84 14.63 25.38
CA ASN A 152 3.29 13.29 25.73
C ASN A 152 3.38 12.37 24.50
N THR A 153 2.46 12.50 23.56
CA THR A 153 2.48 11.73 22.29
C THR A 153 3.71 12.12 21.46
N ILE A 154 3.98 13.41 21.30
CA ILE A 154 5.16 13.91 20.57
C ILE A 154 6.45 13.44 21.26
N ARG A 155 6.54 13.56 22.59
CA ARG A 155 7.69 13.10 23.38
C ARG A 155 7.95 11.60 23.21
N SER A 156 6.90 10.80 23.31
CA SER A 156 6.98 9.34 23.11
C SER A 156 7.38 8.98 21.70
N SER A 157 6.83 9.69 20.69
CA SER A 157 7.19 9.53 19.29
C SER A 157 8.65 9.87 19.03
N ASN A 158 9.14 11.01 19.54
CA ASN A 158 10.53 11.41 19.42
C ASN A 158 11.47 10.36 20.04
N HIS A 159 11.17 9.88 21.23
CA HIS A 159 11.96 8.84 21.88
C HIS A 159 11.99 7.55 21.04
N SER A 160 10.84 7.11 20.53
CA SER A 160 10.75 5.93 19.66
C SER A 160 11.57 6.09 18.38
N GLN A 161 11.48 7.25 17.73
CA GLN A 161 12.25 7.55 16.52
C GLN A 161 13.76 7.56 16.81
N ARG A 162 14.18 8.14 17.92
CA ARG A 162 15.60 8.10 18.33
C ARG A 162 16.10 6.68 18.57
N CYS A 163 15.30 5.83 19.20
CA CYS A 163 15.64 4.42 19.38
C CYS A 163 15.82 3.70 18.04
N ASP A 164 14.88 3.91 17.10
CA ASP A 164 14.94 3.29 15.77
C ASP A 164 16.20 3.72 14.99
N ILE A 165 16.50 5.02 15.00
CA ILE A 165 17.70 5.55 14.34
C ILE A 165 18.98 5.02 15.01
N ASN A 166 19.02 4.96 16.33
CA ASN A 166 20.15 4.38 17.05
C ASN A 166 20.41 2.93 16.63
N TYR A 167 19.36 2.10 16.50
CA TYR A 167 19.50 0.74 15.97
C TYR A 167 20.07 0.73 14.54
N LYS A 168 19.57 1.60 13.67
CA LYS A 168 20.05 1.71 12.28
C LYS A 168 21.55 2.06 12.24
N LEU A 169 21.97 3.04 13.06
CA LEU A 169 23.37 3.48 13.13
C LEU A 169 24.28 2.41 13.74
N GLU A 170 23.86 1.70 14.78
CA GLU A 170 24.65 0.62 15.38
C GLU A 170 24.81 -0.57 14.41
N ILE A 171 23.77 -0.92 13.65
CA ILE A 171 23.88 -1.94 12.61
C ILE A 171 24.80 -1.46 11.50
N ALA A 172 24.62 -0.23 10.99
CA ALA A 172 25.49 0.33 9.96
C ALA A 172 26.97 0.34 10.42
N ARG A 173 27.23 0.74 11.68
CA ARG A 173 28.57 0.72 12.27
C ARG A 173 29.18 -0.69 12.29
N SER A 174 28.38 -1.70 12.63
CA SER A 174 28.82 -3.10 12.69
C SER A 174 29.18 -3.69 11.33
N PHE A 175 28.59 -3.14 10.26
CA PHE A 175 28.82 -3.57 8.88
C PHE A 175 29.70 -2.60 8.06
N LEU A 176 30.33 -1.62 8.70
CA LEU A 176 31.25 -0.73 7.99
C LEU A 176 32.42 -1.53 7.35
N ASN A 177 32.65 -1.25 6.06
CA ASN A 177 33.68 -1.91 5.23
C ASN A 177 33.41 -3.41 4.96
N GLU A 178 32.31 -3.96 5.41
CA GLU A 178 31.90 -5.33 5.12
C GLU A 178 30.96 -5.39 3.94
N ARG A 179 31.06 -6.48 3.14
CA ARG A 179 30.08 -6.85 2.15
C ARG A 179 28.97 -7.65 2.84
N PHE A 180 27.73 -7.28 2.63
CA PHE A 180 26.59 -7.95 3.25
C PHE A 180 25.40 -8.09 2.30
N TYR A 181 24.44 -8.90 2.70
CA TYR A 181 23.31 -9.30 1.90
C TYR A 181 22.01 -9.21 2.69
N PHE A 182 20.90 -8.96 1.99
CA PHE A 182 19.58 -8.98 2.59
C PHE A 182 18.81 -10.21 2.10
N PRO A 183 18.62 -11.26 2.91
CA PRO A 183 17.67 -12.31 2.55
C PRO A 183 16.27 -11.73 2.42
N HIS A 184 15.55 -12.13 1.36
CA HIS A 184 14.22 -11.63 1.04
C HIS A 184 13.16 -12.69 1.27
N ASN A 185 11.97 -12.26 1.65
CA ASN A 185 10.73 -13.01 1.59
C ASN A 185 9.64 -12.14 0.96
N MET A 186 8.42 -12.68 0.82
CA MET A 186 7.31 -11.96 0.21
C MET A 186 6.11 -11.86 1.17
N ASP A 187 5.21 -10.93 0.92
CA ASP A 187 3.89 -10.91 1.55
C ASP A 187 2.93 -11.89 0.85
N PHE A 188 1.70 -12.00 1.35
CA PHE A 188 0.71 -12.91 0.77
C PHE A 188 0.31 -12.58 -0.67
N ARG A 189 0.54 -11.34 -1.16
CA ARG A 189 0.28 -10.89 -2.53
C ARG A 189 1.43 -11.19 -3.48
N GLY A 190 2.62 -11.47 -2.94
CA GLY A 190 3.85 -11.73 -3.69
C GLY A 190 4.85 -10.58 -3.69
N ARG A 191 4.56 -9.42 -3.08
CA ARG A 191 5.55 -8.32 -2.98
C ARG A 191 6.72 -8.73 -2.11
N ALA A 192 7.94 -8.55 -2.62
CA ALA A 192 9.18 -8.91 -1.93
C ALA A 192 9.60 -7.87 -0.89
N TYR A 193 10.16 -8.36 0.22
CA TYR A 193 10.68 -7.54 1.32
C TYR A 193 11.97 -8.15 1.88
N PRO A 194 12.99 -7.34 2.23
CA PRO A 194 14.12 -7.82 3.00
C PRO A 194 13.66 -8.28 4.40
N ILE A 195 14.24 -9.35 4.90
CA ILE A 195 13.89 -9.90 6.22
C ILE A 195 14.46 -9.03 7.35
N PRO A 196 15.69 -8.47 7.28
CA PRO A 196 16.22 -7.55 8.29
C PRO A 196 15.37 -6.27 8.39
N PRO A 197 14.86 -5.90 9.60
CA PRO A 197 13.85 -4.85 9.71
C PRO A 197 14.39 -3.41 9.78
N HIS A 198 15.58 -3.20 10.35
CA HIS A 198 16.03 -1.85 10.70
C HIS A 198 16.83 -1.16 9.59
N LEU A 199 17.89 -1.80 9.10
CA LEU A 199 18.70 -1.26 8.02
C LEU A 199 18.48 -2.09 6.76
N ASN A 200 17.78 -1.52 5.80
CA ASN A 200 17.55 -2.12 4.49
C ASN A 200 17.16 -1.04 3.46
N HIS A 201 17.21 -1.37 2.17
CA HIS A 201 16.94 -0.45 1.07
C HIS A 201 15.44 -0.06 0.90
N ILE A 202 14.51 -0.79 1.52
CA ILE A 202 13.08 -0.41 1.56
C ILE A 202 12.81 0.65 2.66
N GLY A 203 13.77 0.87 3.58
CA GLY A 203 13.66 1.85 4.64
C GLY A 203 13.48 3.29 4.15
N ASN A 204 13.48 4.22 5.10
CA ASN A 204 13.40 5.65 4.83
C ASN A 204 14.65 6.19 4.12
N ASP A 205 14.63 7.47 3.73
CA ASP A 205 15.72 8.17 3.04
C ASP A 205 17.09 7.95 3.71
N LEU A 206 17.18 8.03 5.04
CA LEU A 206 18.40 7.76 5.78
C LEU A 206 18.96 6.34 5.50
N CYS A 207 18.10 5.31 5.51
CA CYS A 207 18.52 3.94 5.22
C CYS A 207 19.05 3.80 3.79
N ARG A 208 18.39 4.45 2.83
CA ARG A 208 18.77 4.43 1.41
C ARG A 208 20.08 5.17 1.17
N GLY A 209 20.27 6.34 1.78
CA GLY A 209 21.51 7.10 1.71
C GLY A 209 22.71 6.39 2.35
N LEU A 210 22.48 5.54 3.36
CA LEU A 210 23.52 4.73 4.01
C LEU A 210 23.95 3.50 3.21
N LEU A 211 23.25 3.13 2.13
CA LEU A 211 23.50 1.92 1.37
C LEU A 211 24.03 2.20 -0.03
N LYS A 212 25.02 1.43 -0.44
CA LYS A 212 25.53 1.39 -1.82
C LYS A 212 25.79 -0.05 -2.24
N PHE A 213 25.85 -0.32 -3.55
CA PHE A 213 26.22 -1.64 -4.04
C PHE A 213 27.66 -1.97 -3.65
N ALA A 214 27.93 -3.25 -3.37
CA ALA A 214 29.28 -3.69 -3.07
C ALA A 214 30.18 -3.74 -4.31
N GLU A 215 29.57 -3.96 -5.47
CA GLU A 215 30.27 -3.96 -6.75
C GLU A 215 30.34 -2.55 -7.32
N ALA A 216 31.50 -2.21 -7.88
CA ALA A 216 31.71 -0.95 -8.56
C ALA A 216 31.73 -1.18 -10.08
N LYS A 217 31.08 -0.30 -10.84
CA LYS A 217 31.10 -0.32 -12.29
C LYS A 217 31.49 1.06 -12.84
N PRO A 218 32.34 1.14 -13.90
CA PRO A 218 32.68 2.43 -14.51
C PRO A 218 31.42 3.10 -15.05
N LEU A 219 31.32 4.42 -14.88
CA LEU A 219 30.12 5.17 -15.31
C LEU A 219 29.92 5.12 -16.81
N GLY A 220 30.96 5.37 -17.61
CA GLY A 220 30.79 5.68 -19.01
C GLY A 220 30.04 7.00 -19.23
N GLU A 221 29.91 7.43 -20.47
CA GLU A 221 29.16 8.64 -20.84
C GLU A 221 27.68 8.55 -20.41
N LYS A 222 27.03 7.43 -20.70
CA LYS A 222 25.63 7.18 -20.34
C LYS A 222 25.40 7.14 -18.84
N GLY A 223 26.27 6.48 -18.09
CA GLY A 223 26.17 6.41 -16.62
C GLY A 223 26.38 7.75 -15.95
N LEU A 224 27.31 8.56 -16.43
CA LEU A 224 27.50 9.92 -15.92
C LEU A 224 26.24 10.77 -16.13
N ARG A 225 25.62 10.66 -17.30
CA ARG A 225 24.34 11.33 -17.60
C ARG A 225 23.22 10.87 -16.65
N TRP A 226 23.08 9.56 -16.42
CA TRP A 226 22.06 9.03 -15.52
C TRP A 226 22.32 9.39 -14.05
N LEU A 227 23.57 9.48 -13.64
CA LEU A 227 23.91 9.93 -12.28
C LEU A 227 23.52 11.41 -12.06
N ARG A 228 23.68 12.27 -13.09
CA ARG A 228 23.20 13.66 -13.07
C ARG A 228 21.66 13.73 -12.98
N ILE A 229 20.96 12.95 -13.79
CA ILE A 229 19.50 12.86 -13.76
C ILE A 229 19.01 12.37 -12.39
N HIS A 230 19.70 11.38 -11.82
CA HIS A 230 19.36 10.85 -10.49
C HIS A 230 19.47 11.91 -9.40
N LEU A 231 20.49 12.77 -9.41
CA LEU A 231 20.58 13.88 -8.48
C LEU A 231 19.34 14.80 -8.56
N ALA A 232 18.94 15.18 -9.77
CA ALA A 232 17.76 16.01 -9.96
C ALA A 232 16.49 15.33 -9.44
N ASN A 233 16.36 14.01 -9.62
CA ASN A 233 15.22 13.24 -9.11
C ASN A 233 15.15 13.24 -7.58
N VAL A 234 16.24 12.90 -6.88
CA VAL A 234 16.27 12.87 -5.41
C VAL A 234 16.20 14.27 -4.78
N TRP A 235 16.60 15.30 -5.54
CA TRP A 235 16.41 16.69 -5.11
C TRP A 235 14.95 17.14 -5.20
N GLY A 236 14.11 16.48 -6.02
CA GLY A 236 12.69 16.79 -6.24
C GLY A 236 12.38 17.47 -7.57
N TYR A 237 13.38 17.62 -8.48
CA TYR A 237 13.20 18.17 -9.82
C TYR A 237 12.87 17.06 -10.85
N ASP A 238 11.86 16.24 -10.51
CA ASP A 238 11.52 14.99 -11.23
C ASP A 238 10.41 15.14 -12.29
N LYS A 239 9.86 16.36 -12.51
CA LYS A 239 8.79 16.61 -13.49
C LYS A 239 9.28 17.26 -14.79
N ALA A 240 10.56 17.58 -14.86
CA ALA A 240 11.22 18.11 -16.05
C ALA A 240 11.63 16.99 -17.01
N SER A 241 11.98 17.33 -18.26
CA SER A 241 12.57 16.39 -19.21
C SER A 241 13.95 15.91 -18.74
N PHE A 242 14.43 14.77 -19.23
CA PHE A 242 15.75 14.25 -18.87
C PHE A 242 16.89 15.25 -19.17
N ALA A 243 16.79 16.00 -20.29
CA ALA A 243 17.78 17.02 -20.61
C ALA A 243 17.76 18.20 -19.60
N GLU A 244 16.58 18.63 -19.18
CA GLU A 244 16.45 19.68 -18.16
C GLU A 244 16.94 19.20 -16.78
N ARG A 245 16.69 17.93 -16.41
CA ARG A 245 17.20 17.34 -15.16
C ARG A 245 18.73 17.24 -15.17
N GLU A 246 19.33 16.86 -16.29
CA GLU A 246 20.78 16.83 -16.46
C GLU A 246 21.36 18.24 -16.34
N GLN A 247 20.74 19.24 -17.01
CA GLN A 247 21.19 20.63 -16.95
C GLN A 247 21.06 21.21 -15.54
N PHE A 248 20.02 20.89 -14.81
CA PHE A 248 19.88 21.28 -13.41
C PHE A 248 21.08 20.89 -12.55
N THR A 249 21.58 19.67 -12.74
CA THR A 249 22.77 19.19 -11.98
C THR A 249 24.04 19.94 -12.40
N ILE A 250 24.19 20.26 -13.69
CA ILE A 250 25.32 21.04 -14.19
C ILE A 250 25.30 22.47 -13.61
N ASP A 251 24.14 23.10 -13.58
CA ASP A 251 23.97 24.47 -13.09
C ASP A 251 24.25 24.59 -11.58
N HIS A 252 24.07 23.51 -10.81
CA HIS A 252 24.27 23.48 -9.36
C HIS A 252 25.61 22.83 -8.94
N GLU A 253 26.61 22.69 -9.84
CA GLU A 253 27.89 22.05 -9.52
C GLU A 253 28.56 22.60 -8.26
N ALA A 254 28.54 23.94 -8.06
CA ALA A 254 29.14 24.58 -6.89
C ALA A 254 28.44 24.20 -5.58
N ASP A 255 27.12 24.06 -5.58
CA ASP A 255 26.34 23.67 -4.40
C ASP A 255 26.49 22.17 -4.11
N ILE A 256 26.62 21.35 -5.15
CA ILE A 256 26.92 19.91 -5.06
C ILE A 256 28.29 19.68 -4.44
N ARG A 257 29.33 20.39 -4.90
CA ARG A 257 30.69 20.30 -4.35
C ARG A 257 30.74 20.76 -2.90
N ASP A 258 30.06 21.86 -2.55
CA ASP A 258 29.94 22.32 -1.16
C ASP A 258 29.25 21.28 -0.28
N SER A 259 28.14 20.70 -0.76
CA SER A 259 27.41 19.65 -0.02
C SER A 259 28.29 18.41 0.19
N ALA A 260 29.09 18.00 -0.79
CA ALA A 260 29.97 16.84 -0.69
C ALA A 260 31.13 17.06 0.25
N THR A 261 31.75 18.26 0.28
CA THR A 261 32.96 18.56 1.06
C THR A 261 32.69 19.14 2.44
N ASN A 262 31.60 19.90 2.58
CA ASN A 262 31.22 20.62 3.80
C ASN A 262 29.74 20.35 4.19
N ALA A 263 29.28 19.10 4.15
CA ALA A 263 27.90 18.72 4.34
C ALA A 263 27.23 19.34 5.58
N TYR A 264 27.94 19.42 6.70
CA TYR A 264 27.41 19.94 7.97
C TYR A 264 27.60 21.45 8.15
N HIS A 265 28.76 21.99 7.77
CA HIS A 265 29.11 23.41 8.03
C HIS A 265 28.96 24.32 6.80
N GLY A 266 28.75 23.76 5.61
CA GLY A 266 28.58 24.49 4.36
C GLY A 266 27.20 25.12 4.21
N LYS A 267 26.80 25.37 2.96
CA LYS A 267 25.50 25.95 2.63
C LYS A 267 24.32 25.06 2.96
N ARG A 268 24.56 23.75 3.20
CA ARG A 268 23.53 22.74 3.48
C ARG A 268 22.46 22.65 2.40
N TRP A 269 22.82 22.88 1.12
CA TRP A 269 21.92 22.81 -0.01
C TRP A 269 21.20 21.47 -0.14
N TRP A 270 21.88 20.36 0.16
CA TRP A 270 21.32 19.01 0.14
C TRP A 270 20.13 18.82 1.10
N LEU A 271 20.00 19.61 2.17
CA LEU A 271 18.86 19.54 3.10
C LEU A 271 17.56 20.11 2.52
N GLN A 272 17.63 20.82 1.38
CA GLN A 272 16.46 21.33 0.68
C GLN A 272 15.84 20.31 -0.27
N ALA A 273 16.53 19.19 -0.49
CA ALA A 273 16.07 18.09 -1.32
C ALA A 273 14.86 17.37 -0.71
N ASP A 274 14.05 16.76 -1.55
CA ASP A 274 12.94 15.89 -1.11
C ASP A 274 13.47 14.66 -0.37
N ASP A 275 14.61 14.08 -0.83
CA ASP A 275 15.32 12.96 -0.21
C ASP A 275 16.75 13.38 0.18
N PRO A 276 16.95 14.07 1.33
CA PRO A 276 18.22 14.72 1.68
C PRO A 276 19.44 13.77 1.73
N TRP A 277 19.30 12.60 2.36
CA TRP A 277 20.42 11.67 2.54
C TRP A 277 20.84 11.00 1.23
N GLN A 278 19.90 10.68 0.36
CA GLN A 278 20.18 10.18 -0.98
C GLN A 278 20.80 11.27 -1.86
N CYS A 279 20.32 12.52 -1.72
CA CYS A 279 20.89 13.68 -2.40
C CYS A 279 22.37 13.87 -1.96
N LEU A 280 22.67 13.83 -0.66
CA LEU A 280 24.03 13.92 -0.15
C LEU A 280 24.93 12.80 -0.70
N ALA A 281 24.44 11.56 -0.70
CA ALA A 281 25.17 10.42 -1.26
C ALA A 281 25.52 10.65 -2.75
N THR A 282 24.56 11.18 -3.52
CA THR A 282 24.75 11.49 -4.94
C THR A 282 25.70 12.66 -5.17
N CYS A 283 25.66 13.71 -4.31
CA CYS A 283 26.60 14.82 -4.36
C CYS A 283 28.05 14.36 -4.15
N ILE A 284 28.25 13.48 -3.17
CA ILE A 284 29.56 12.90 -2.88
C ILE A 284 30.07 12.07 -4.07
N GLU A 285 29.18 11.23 -4.65
CA GLU A 285 29.54 10.36 -5.78
C GLU A 285 29.89 11.17 -7.04
N LEU A 286 29.10 12.20 -7.37
CA LEU A 286 29.37 13.11 -8.50
C LEU A 286 30.66 13.88 -8.32
N THR A 287 30.94 14.41 -7.13
CA THR A 287 32.17 15.15 -6.85
C THR A 287 33.39 14.25 -7.05
N LYS A 288 33.33 13.00 -6.55
CA LYS A 288 34.41 12.02 -6.77
C LYS A 288 34.58 11.66 -8.25
N ALA A 289 33.48 11.55 -8.99
CA ALA A 289 33.56 11.28 -10.43
C ALA A 289 34.19 12.43 -11.18
N TRP A 290 33.84 13.68 -10.89
CA TRP A 290 34.43 14.86 -11.53
C TRP A 290 35.93 15.03 -11.22
N ASP A 291 36.36 14.65 -10.03
CA ASP A 291 37.76 14.76 -9.58
C ASP A 291 38.58 13.49 -9.88
N TYR A 292 37.99 12.50 -10.60
CA TYR A 292 38.67 11.25 -10.88
C TYR A 292 39.80 11.44 -11.91
N PRO A 293 41.04 10.93 -11.65
CA PRO A 293 42.20 11.22 -12.49
C PRO A 293 42.04 10.83 -13.97
N ASP A 294 41.38 9.72 -14.24
CA ASP A 294 41.18 9.20 -15.60
C ASP A 294 39.90 9.73 -16.27
N GLY A 295 39.30 10.75 -15.66
CA GLY A 295 38.03 11.36 -16.11
C GLY A 295 36.79 10.75 -15.48
N PRO A 296 35.67 11.50 -15.46
CA PRO A 296 34.45 11.11 -14.77
C PRO A 296 33.79 9.84 -15.31
N GLU A 297 33.98 9.53 -16.60
CA GLU A 297 33.44 8.33 -17.23
C GLU A 297 34.13 7.04 -16.79
N ALA A 298 35.41 7.13 -16.41
CA ALA A 298 36.17 5.99 -15.91
C ALA A 298 35.93 5.72 -14.41
N PHE A 299 35.23 6.62 -13.70
CA PHE A 299 34.98 6.50 -12.27
C PHE A 299 34.15 5.25 -11.94
N PRO A 300 34.64 4.37 -11.03
CA PRO A 300 33.93 3.17 -10.63
C PRO A 300 32.84 3.48 -9.58
N SER A 301 31.63 3.76 -10.04
CA SER A 301 30.48 4.10 -9.18
C SER A 301 29.86 2.86 -8.53
N GLN A 302 29.47 3.02 -7.26
CA GLN A 302 28.75 2.03 -6.46
C GLN A 302 27.32 2.51 -6.11
N LEU A 303 26.95 3.74 -6.48
CA LEU A 303 25.67 4.31 -6.08
C LEU A 303 24.53 3.65 -6.87
N PRO A 304 23.48 3.18 -6.19
CA PRO A 304 22.23 2.74 -6.85
C PRO A 304 21.54 3.93 -7.52
N VAL A 305 21.17 3.80 -8.78
CA VAL A 305 20.33 4.76 -9.50
C VAL A 305 18.96 4.18 -9.67
N HIS A 306 17.93 4.97 -9.37
CA HIS A 306 16.55 4.56 -9.28
C HIS A 306 15.80 4.86 -10.59
N GLN A 307 14.88 3.98 -10.94
CA GLN A 307 13.87 4.19 -11.96
C GLN A 307 12.51 3.90 -11.35
N ASP A 308 11.71 4.95 -11.17
CA ASP A 308 10.43 4.88 -10.47
C ASP A 308 9.25 4.81 -11.44
N GLY A 309 8.28 3.93 -11.16
CA GLY A 309 7.04 3.86 -11.92
C GLY A 309 6.14 5.07 -11.67
N THR A 310 5.58 5.64 -12.72
CA THR A 310 4.63 6.76 -12.60
C THR A 310 3.25 6.26 -12.19
N CYS A 311 2.97 6.20 -10.88
CA CYS A 311 1.70 5.69 -10.34
C CYS A 311 1.38 4.27 -10.87
N ASN A 312 2.25 3.32 -10.54
CA ASN A 312 2.30 1.97 -11.12
C ASN A 312 0.94 1.23 -11.09
N GLY A 313 0.16 1.39 -10.03
CA GLY A 313 -1.18 0.80 -9.96
C GLY A 313 -2.12 1.26 -11.08
N LEU A 314 -2.09 2.56 -11.44
CA LEU A 314 -2.87 3.07 -12.58
C LEU A 314 -2.27 2.63 -13.92
N GLN A 315 -0.94 2.45 -14.02
CA GLN A 315 -0.30 1.86 -15.19
C GLN A 315 -0.84 0.45 -15.47
N HIS A 316 -0.91 -0.40 -14.44
CA HIS A 316 -1.48 -1.74 -14.57
C HIS A 316 -2.96 -1.71 -14.95
N TYR A 317 -3.77 -0.83 -14.35
CA TYR A 317 -5.19 -0.70 -14.72
C TYR A 317 -5.37 -0.22 -16.16
N ALA A 318 -4.62 0.78 -16.59
CA ALA A 318 -4.69 1.29 -17.96
C ALA A 318 -4.30 0.24 -19.00
N ALA A 319 -3.27 -0.57 -18.71
CA ALA A 319 -2.86 -1.68 -19.55
C ALA A 319 -3.89 -2.81 -19.59
N LEU A 320 -4.50 -3.18 -18.44
CA LEU A 320 -5.56 -4.18 -18.36
C LEU A 320 -6.82 -3.76 -19.13
N GLY A 321 -7.22 -2.49 -18.97
CA GLY A 321 -8.42 -1.94 -19.57
C GLY A 321 -8.26 -1.49 -21.02
N GLY A 322 -7.02 -1.38 -21.52
CA GLY A 322 -6.79 -0.76 -22.81
C GLY A 322 -7.19 0.72 -22.86
N ASP A 323 -7.10 1.42 -21.72
CA ASP A 323 -7.53 2.81 -21.56
C ASP A 323 -6.52 3.78 -22.17
N LEU A 324 -6.85 4.36 -23.32
CA LEU A 324 -5.96 5.27 -24.05
C LEU A 324 -5.71 6.60 -23.32
N GLN A 325 -6.74 7.16 -22.68
CA GLN A 325 -6.61 8.42 -21.93
C GLN A 325 -5.82 8.21 -20.64
N GLY A 326 -6.18 7.18 -19.87
CA GLY A 326 -5.45 6.78 -18.68
C GLY A 326 -3.98 6.46 -18.98
N ALA A 327 -3.70 5.74 -20.06
CA ALA A 327 -2.34 5.40 -20.51
C ALA A 327 -1.46 6.64 -20.76
N LYS A 328 -2.01 7.70 -21.34
CA LYS A 328 -1.29 8.96 -21.56
C LYS A 328 -0.92 9.64 -20.24
N GLN A 329 -1.82 9.66 -19.25
CA GLN A 329 -1.61 10.34 -17.96
C GLN A 329 -0.57 9.65 -17.06
N VAL A 330 -0.34 8.35 -17.26
CA VAL A 330 0.61 7.56 -16.47
C VAL A 330 1.84 7.11 -17.26
N ASN A 331 2.20 7.85 -18.30
CA ASN A 331 3.41 7.64 -19.10
C ASN A 331 3.53 6.24 -19.75
N LEU A 332 2.42 5.56 -20.03
CA LEU A 332 2.44 4.35 -20.85
C LEU A 332 2.59 4.69 -22.35
N ARG A 333 2.25 5.90 -22.74
CA ARG A 333 2.41 6.43 -24.09
C ARG A 333 3.49 7.50 -24.11
N GLY A 334 4.26 7.56 -25.20
CA GLY A 334 5.36 8.52 -25.37
C GLY A 334 4.89 9.98 -25.32
N GLY A 335 5.73 10.84 -24.75
CA GLY A 335 5.58 12.29 -24.69
C GLY A 335 6.95 12.95 -24.54
N ASP A 336 7.07 14.24 -24.84
CA ASP A 336 8.33 15.00 -24.74
C ASP A 336 8.73 15.29 -23.29
N ARG A 337 7.74 15.31 -22.40
CA ARG A 337 7.90 15.49 -20.95
C ARG A 337 7.10 14.43 -20.18
N PRO A 338 7.50 14.10 -18.95
CA PRO A 338 6.73 13.21 -18.12
C PRO A 338 5.35 13.81 -17.82
N ALA A 339 4.28 13.02 -18.02
CA ALA A 339 2.96 13.39 -17.56
C ALA A 339 2.90 13.25 -16.03
N ASP A 340 2.23 14.20 -15.37
CA ASP A 340 1.96 14.16 -13.93
C ASP A 340 0.45 14.03 -13.70
N VAL A 341 0.01 12.82 -13.42
CA VAL A 341 -1.40 12.50 -13.15
C VAL A 341 -2.00 13.37 -12.05
N TYR A 342 -1.20 13.77 -11.05
CA TYR A 342 -1.69 14.58 -9.94
C TYR A 342 -2.00 16.01 -10.37
N THR A 343 -1.14 16.59 -11.21
CA THR A 343 -1.37 17.89 -11.83
C THR A 343 -2.56 17.84 -12.77
N GLY A 344 -2.64 16.81 -13.63
CA GLY A 344 -3.78 16.64 -14.54
C GLY A 344 -5.13 16.55 -13.83
N VAL A 345 -5.21 15.79 -12.73
CA VAL A 345 -6.43 15.75 -11.91
C VAL A 345 -6.68 17.09 -11.22
N ALA A 346 -5.64 17.79 -10.72
CA ALA A 346 -5.83 19.10 -10.09
C ALA A 346 -6.40 20.12 -11.06
N GLU A 347 -5.93 20.15 -12.30
CA GLU A 347 -6.43 21.04 -13.37
C GLU A 347 -7.91 20.78 -13.67
N LEU A 348 -8.32 19.51 -13.81
CA LEU A 348 -9.73 19.14 -14.00
C LEU A 348 -10.60 19.56 -12.81
N VAL A 349 -10.11 19.37 -11.58
CA VAL A 349 -10.82 19.80 -10.37
C VAL A 349 -10.97 21.31 -10.34
N ILE A 350 -9.92 22.07 -10.68
CA ILE A 350 -9.96 23.56 -10.75
C ILE A 350 -10.97 24.01 -11.81
N GLU A 351 -10.97 23.40 -12.97
CA GLU A 351 -11.93 23.72 -14.04
C GLU A 351 -13.38 23.48 -13.58
N GLN A 352 -13.65 22.32 -12.97
CA GLN A 352 -14.96 21.99 -12.41
C GLN A 352 -15.39 22.98 -11.32
N LEU A 353 -14.48 23.36 -10.42
CA LEU A 353 -14.77 24.31 -9.35
C LEU A 353 -15.04 25.72 -9.91
N ASN A 354 -14.25 26.17 -10.91
CA ASN A 354 -14.48 27.47 -11.54
C ASN A 354 -15.85 27.54 -12.21
N ARG A 355 -16.25 26.51 -12.94
CA ARG A 355 -17.57 26.43 -13.56
C ARG A 355 -18.70 26.50 -12.53
N ARG A 356 -18.62 25.70 -11.45
CA ARG A 356 -19.65 25.72 -10.38
C ARG A 356 -19.64 27.01 -9.58
N ALA A 357 -18.49 27.67 -9.42
CA ALA A 357 -18.41 28.97 -8.78
C ALA A 357 -19.09 30.08 -9.61
N GLU A 358 -18.99 30.01 -10.94
CA GLU A 358 -19.70 30.88 -11.88
C GLU A 358 -21.22 30.64 -11.87
N GLU A 359 -21.64 29.39 -11.64
CA GLU A 359 -23.04 28.98 -11.44
C GLU A 359 -23.60 29.45 -10.06
N GLY A 360 -22.75 30.04 -9.18
CA GLY A 360 -23.16 30.62 -7.91
C GLY A 360 -23.04 29.70 -6.69
N ASP A 361 -22.34 28.55 -6.81
CA ASP A 361 -22.10 27.64 -5.67
C ASP A 361 -21.14 28.27 -4.64
N PRO A 362 -21.61 28.55 -3.39
CA PRO A 362 -20.81 29.24 -2.40
C PRO A 362 -19.58 28.44 -1.95
N THR A 363 -19.69 27.10 -1.90
CA THR A 363 -18.56 26.24 -1.51
C THR A 363 -17.50 26.18 -2.61
N ALA A 364 -17.90 26.18 -3.87
CA ALA A 364 -16.97 26.27 -4.99
C ALA A 364 -16.24 27.61 -5.01
N GLN A 365 -16.95 28.72 -4.70
CA GLN A 365 -16.33 30.06 -4.57
C GLN A 365 -15.30 30.11 -3.43
N LEU A 366 -15.60 29.52 -2.28
CA LEU A 366 -14.66 29.41 -1.14
C LEU A 366 -13.39 28.66 -1.50
N LEU A 367 -13.49 27.59 -2.32
CA LEU A 367 -12.39 26.71 -2.70
C LEU A 367 -11.58 27.22 -3.90
N ARG A 368 -12.02 28.26 -4.57
CA ARG A 368 -11.34 28.85 -5.73
C ARG A 368 -9.93 29.30 -5.34
N GLY A 369 -8.91 28.82 -6.10
CA GLY A 369 -7.50 29.10 -5.84
C GLY A 369 -6.86 28.33 -4.68
N LYS A 370 -7.62 27.46 -3.99
CA LYS A 370 -7.09 26.66 -2.87
C LYS A 370 -6.69 25.22 -3.28
N VAL A 371 -7.06 24.76 -4.46
CA VAL A 371 -6.69 23.45 -4.95
C VAL A 371 -5.30 23.50 -5.57
N THR A 372 -4.43 22.63 -5.08
CA THR A 372 -3.06 22.44 -5.60
C THR A 372 -2.79 20.95 -5.79
N ARG A 373 -1.74 20.63 -6.53
CA ARG A 373 -1.22 19.26 -6.67
C ARG A 373 -1.13 18.53 -5.34
N LYS A 374 -0.64 19.19 -4.28
CA LYS A 374 -0.47 18.61 -2.93
C LYS A 374 -1.80 18.19 -2.32
N VAL A 375 -2.87 18.94 -2.53
CA VAL A 375 -4.21 18.64 -2.00
C VAL A 375 -4.80 17.38 -2.62
N VAL A 376 -4.62 17.18 -3.93
CA VAL A 376 -5.20 16.02 -4.64
C VAL A 376 -4.31 14.78 -4.62
N LYS A 377 -2.99 14.93 -4.45
CA LYS A 377 -1.98 13.85 -4.57
C LYS A 377 -2.36 12.61 -3.76
N GLN A 378 -2.65 12.78 -2.47
CA GLN A 378 -2.92 11.66 -1.58
C GLN A 378 -4.19 10.90 -1.98
N THR A 379 -5.25 11.62 -2.35
CA THR A 379 -6.52 11.01 -2.79
C THR A 379 -6.35 10.25 -4.09
N VAL A 380 -5.63 10.80 -5.07
CA VAL A 380 -5.34 10.12 -6.35
C VAL A 380 -4.52 8.87 -6.11
N MET A 381 -3.46 8.93 -5.30
CA MET A 381 -2.63 7.76 -4.96
C MET A 381 -3.43 6.64 -4.30
N THR A 382 -4.36 6.99 -3.42
CA THR A 382 -5.14 6.01 -2.66
C THR A 382 -6.38 5.50 -3.40
N THR A 383 -6.82 6.17 -4.47
CA THR A 383 -7.93 5.70 -5.31
C THR A 383 -7.65 4.33 -5.92
N VAL A 384 -6.40 4.09 -6.34
CA VAL A 384 -5.96 2.78 -6.83
C VAL A 384 -6.18 1.67 -5.80
N TYR A 385 -6.12 2.03 -4.52
CA TYR A 385 -6.29 1.11 -3.39
C TYR A 385 -7.73 1.09 -2.85
N GLY A 386 -8.68 1.68 -3.59
CA GLY A 386 -10.09 1.68 -3.22
C GLY A 386 -10.40 2.61 -2.04
N VAL A 387 -9.84 3.82 -2.03
CA VAL A 387 -10.14 4.82 -1.00
C VAL A 387 -11.63 5.07 -0.91
N THR A 388 -12.17 5.05 0.31
CA THR A 388 -13.57 5.41 0.55
C THR A 388 -13.75 6.92 0.50
N PHE A 389 -14.97 7.39 0.25
CA PHE A 389 -15.29 8.83 0.32
C PHE A 389 -14.88 9.46 1.66
N ILE A 390 -15.08 8.75 2.77
CA ILE A 390 -14.68 9.23 4.11
C ILE A 390 -13.16 9.33 4.21
N GLY A 391 -12.42 8.33 3.70
CA GLY A 391 -10.96 8.37 3.65
C GLY A 391 -10.45 9.55 2.83
N ALA A 392 -10.97 9.75 1.63
CA ALA A 392 -10.64 10.88 0.76
C ALA A 392 -10.96 12.23 1.43
N LYS A 393 -12.13 12.36 2.05
CA LYS A 393 -12.51 13.56 2.81
C LYS A 393 -11.51 13.87 3.93
N ASN A 394 -11.11 12.87 4.72
CA ASN A 394 -10.18 13.07 5.82
C ASN A 394 -8.77 13.47 5.32
N GLN A 395 -8.33 12.94 4.18
CA GLN A 395 -7.07 13.33 3.54
C GLN A 395 -7.12 14.78 3.08
N VAL A 396 -8.18 15.16 2.37
CA VAL A 396 -8.39 16.54 1.91
C VAL A 396 -8.51 17.50 3.08
N MET A 397 -9.24 17.11 4.14
CA MET A 397 -9.41 17.91 5.35
C MET A 397 -8.06 18.23 6.01
N ARG A 398 -7.16 17.25 6.14
CA ARG A 398 -5.81 17.48 6.68
C ARG A 398 -5.06 18.52 5.84
N GLN A 399 -5.08 18.39 4.52
CA GLN A 399 -4.40 19.33 3.63
C GLN A 399 -4.96 20.75 3.71
N LEU A 400 -6.29 20.92 3.86
CA LEU A 400 -6.91 22.24 4.04
C LEU A 400 -6.57 22.85 5.40
N VAL A 401 -6.49 22.02 6.46
CA VAL A 401 -6.05 22.47 7.80
C VAL A 401 -4.59 22.90 7.79
N ASP A 402 -3.71 22.09 7.17
CA ASP A 402 -2.27 22.40 7.07
C ASP A 402 -2.00 23.70 6.30
N ARG A 403 -2.85 24.05 5.32
CA ARG A 403 -2.76 25.33 4.60
C ARG A 403 -3.19 26.53 5.43
N GLY A 404 -4.17 26.35 6.32
CA GLY A 404 -4.66 27.41 7.21
C GLY A 404 -5.43 28.54 6.54
N ASP A 405 -5.76 28.45 5.24
CA ASP A 405 -6.44 29.48 4.45
C ASP A 405 -7.98 29.27 4.35
N THR A 406 -8.50 28.25 5.02
CA THR A 406 -9.94 27.93 5.07
C THR A 406 -10.45 28.12 6.50
N PRO A 407 -11.59 28.84 6.71
CA PRO A 407 -12.17 29.02 8.03
C PRO A 407 -12.45 27.67 8.72
N ALA A 408 -12.08 27.53 10.00
CA ALA A 408 -12.16 26.28 10.74
C ALA A 408 -13.58 25.67 10.77
N GLU A 409 -14.61 26.50 10.76
CA GLU A 409 -16.02 26.10 10.76
C GLU A 409 -16.45 25.50 9.41
N GLU A 410 -15.81 25.89 8.32
CA GLU A 410 -16.15 25.48 6.94
C GLU A 410 -15.28 24.35 6.41
N VAL A 411 -14.14 24.04 7.07
CA VAL A 411 -13.17 23.01 6.63
C VAL A 411 -13.85 21.66 6.37
N TRP A 412 -14.74 21.23 7.25
CA TRP A 412 -15.41 19.94 7.12
C TRP A 412 -16.33 19.88 5.88
N THR A 413 -17.12 20.92 5.65
CA THR A 413 -18.02 21.01 4.48
C THR A 413 -17.22 21.16 3.19
N ALA A 414 -16.20 22.03 3.19
CA ALA A 414 -15.30 22.23 2.08
C ALA A 414 -14.54 20.94 1.71
N ALA A 415 -14.03 20.20 2.70
CA ALA A 415 -13.34 18.92 2.47
C ALA A 415 -14.28 17.85 1.91
N SER A 416 -15.53 17.78 2.39
CA SER A 416 -16.53 16.84 1.88
C SER A 416 -16.89 17.14 0.42
N TYR A 417 -17.09 18.39 0.10
CA TYR A 417 -17.39 18.86 -1.24
C TYR A 417 -16.22 18.59 -2.20
N LEU A 418 -15.01 19.02 -1.81
CA LEU A 418 -13.82 18.86 -2.63
C LEU A 418 -13.46 17.39 -2.87
N ALA A 419 -13.57 16.53 -1.84
CA ALA A 419 -13.33 15.10 -1.99
C ALA A 419 -14.28 14.46 -3.01
N LYS A 420 -15.55 14.87 -3.05
CA LYS A 420 -16.50 14.39 -4.06
C LYS A 420 -16.09 14.82 -5.46
N VAL A 421 -15.74 16.11 -5.64
CA VAL A 421 -15.29 16.62 -6.95
C VAL A 421 -14.03 15.91 -7.43
N ILE A 422 -13.04 15.71 -6.54
CA ILE A 422 -11.81 14.97 -6.87
C ILE A 422 -12.14 13.54 -7.32
N MET A 423 -12.98 12.81 -6.57
CA MET A 423 -13.33 11.44 -6.91
C MET A 423 -14.11 11.33 -8.23
N ASP A 424 -14.98 12.28 -8.52
CA ASP A 424 -15.72 12.34 -9.78
C ASP A 424 -14.74 12.61 -10.95
N CYS A 425 -13.82 13.58 -10.85
CA CYS A 425 -12.80 13.86 -11.88
C CYS A 425 -11.86 12.66 -12.12
N ILE A 426 -11.45 11.94 -11.06
CA ILE A 426 -10.65 10.71 -11.23
C ILE A 426 -11.48 9.65 -11.96
N GLY A 427 -12.78 9.55 -11.63
CA GLY A 427 -13.70 8.62 -12.28
C GLY A 427 -13.84 8.84 -13.78
N ASP A 428 -13.90 10.08 -14.19
CA ASP A 428 -14.02 10.48 -15.60
C ASP A 428 -12.70 10.24 -16.36
N LEU A 429 -11.55 10.57 -15.73
CA LEU A 429 -10.23 10.44 -16.34
C LEU A 429 -9.79 8.97 -16.50
N PHE A 430 -10.16 8.09 -15.58
CA PHE A 430 -9.77 6.69 -15.54
C PHE A 430 -11.00 5.74 -15.59
N SER A 431 -11.89 5.96 -16.54
CA SER A 431 -13.13 5.18 -16.67
C SER A 431 -12.86 3.67 -16.86
N GLY A 432 -11.85 3.30 -17.65
CA GLY A 432 -11.42 1.91 -17.83
C GLY A 432 -10.94 1.25 -16.54
N ALA A 433 -10.14 1.96 -15.73
CA ALA A 433 -9.69 1.48 -14.44
C ALA A 433 -10.85 1.26 -13.46
N ASN A 434 -11.81 2.20 -13.41
CA ASN A 434 -12.97 2.09 -12.56
C ASN A 434 -13.85 0.88 -12.92
N MET A 435 -14.08 0.61 -14.21
CA MET A 435 -14.84 -0.56 -14.64
C MET A 435 -14.20 -1.87 -14.17
N ILE A 436 -12.86 -1.97 -14.25
CA ILE A 436 -12.14 -3.15 -13.77
C ILE A 436 -12.21 -3.25 -12.24
N GLN A 437 -12.02 -2.15 -11.49
CA GLN A 437 -12.16 -2.14 -10.03
C GLN A 437 -13.55 -2.59 -9.59
N ASP A 438 -14.59 -2.10 -10.24
CA ASP A 438 -15.97 -2.51 -9.95
C ASP A 438 -16.19 -3.98 -10.27
N TRP A 439 -15.70 -4.47 -11.42
CA TRP A 439 -15.78 -5.89 -11.77
C TRP A 439 -15.10 -6.78 -10.74
N LEU A 440 -13.88 -6.43 -10.34
CA LEU A 440 -13.14 -7.15 -9.30
C LEU A 440 -13.88 -7.12 -7.96
N THR A 441 -14.39 -5.94 -7.54
CA THR A 441 -15.13 -5.78 -6.28
C THR A 441 -16.39 -6.61 -6.25
N ILE A 442 -17.21 -6.60 -7.33
CA ILE A 442 -18.44 -7.36 -7.44
C ILE A 442 -18.13 -8.86 -7.41
N THR A 443 -17.16 -9.30 -8.21
CA THR A 443 -16.73 -10.70 -8.28
C THR A 443 -16.26 -11.21 -6.89
N ALA A 444 -15.40 -10.45 -6.22
CA ALA A 444 -14.91 -10.81 -4.88
C ALA A 444 -16.05 -10.87 -3.85
N ARG A 445 -17.03 -9.98 -3.96
CA ARG A 445 -18.20 -9.96 -3.06
C ARG A 445 -19.08 -11.18 -3.25
N MET A 446 -19.28 -11.65 -4.48
CA MET A 446 -20.01 -12.89 -4.79
C MET A 446 -19.25 -14.11 -4.23
N ILE A 447 -17.95 -14.19 -4.47
CA ILE A 447 -17.09 -15.26 -3.93
C ILE A 447 -17.13 -15.26 -2.40
N ALA A 448 -16.94 -14.10 -1.75
CA ALA A 448 -16.93 -14.00 -0.30
C ALA A 448 -18.25 -14.34 0.39
N LYS A 449 -19.36 -14.35 -0.35
CA LYS A 449 -20.70 -14.77 0.11
C LYS A 449 -21.03 -16.20 -0.30
N SER A 450 -20.16 -16.87 -1.04
CA SER A 450 -20.39 -18.25 -1.47
C SER A 450 -19.96 -19.26 -0.38
N ILE A 451 -20.61 -20.42 -0.44
CA ILE A 451 -20.41 -21.53 0.48
C ILE A 451 -19.91 -22.73 -0.33
N PRO A 452 -18.80 -23.37 0.08
CA PRO A 452 -18.27 -24.56 -0.57
C PRO A 452 -19.29 -25.72 -0.56
N PRO A 453 -19.26 -26.62 -1.57
CA PRO A 453 -20.21 -27.74 -1.67
C PRO A 453 -20.26 -28.60 -0.40
N GLU A 454 -19.13 -28.85 0.24
CA GLU A 454 -19.02 -29.66 1.45
C GLU A 454 -19.70 -29.03 2.67
N ARG A 455 -19.85 -27.70 2.67
CA ARG A 455 -20.46 -26.94 3.78
C ARG A 455 -21.93 -26.58 3.55
N VAL A 456 -22.43 -26.76 2.33
CA VAL A 456 -23.85 -26.49 2.00
C VAL A 456 -24.82 -27.28 2.88
N PRO A 457 -24.59 -28.60 3.19
CA PRO A 457 -25.46 -29.36 4.09
C PRO A 457 -25.55 -28.75 5.49
N TYR A 458 -24.44 -28.21 6.01
CA TYR A 458 -24.40 -27.54 7.32
C TYR A 458 -25.16 -26.22 7.32
N ALA A 459 -25.06 -25.45 6.24
CA ALA A 459 -25.82 -24.21 6.05
C ALA A 459 -27.34 -24.44 5.90
N GLN A 460 -27.74 -25.64 5.51
CA GLN A 460 -29.14 -26.07 5.39
C GLN A 460 -29.69 -26.69 6.68
N MET A 461 -28.84 -27.08 7.64
CA MET A 461 -29.27 -27.71 8.90
C MET A 461 -30.10 -26.75 9.75
N LYS A 462 -31.20 -27.27 10.29
CA LYS A 462 -32.04 -26.56 11.26
C LYS A 462 -31.32 -26.56 12.62
N VAL A 463 -31.01 -25.39 13.14
CA VAL A 463 -30.48 -25.30 14.53
C VAL A 463 -31.65 -25.38 15.50
N THR A 464 -31.78 -26.53 16.16
CA THR A 464 -32.65 -26.67 17.33
C THR A 464 -31.96 -26.01 18.53
N ARG A 465 -32.50 -24.88 19.00
CA ARG A 465 -32.06 -24.27 20.27
C ARG A 465 -32.37 -25.24 21.42
N LYS A 466 -31.36 -25.79 22.07
CA LYS A 466 -31.50 -26.46 23.35
C LYS A 466 -31.95 -25.41 24.38
N GLY A 467 -33.18 -25.52 24.87
CA GLY A 467 -33.55 -24.83 26.12
C GLY A 467 -34.86 -24.05 26.18
N SER A 468 -35.91 -24.36 25.41
CA SER A 468 -37.27 -23.92 25.83
C SER A 468 -38.21 -25.12 25.94
N LYS A 469 -38.70 -25.34 27.15
CA LYS A 469 -39.81 -26.25 27.46
C LYS A 469 -41.11 -25.60 27.01
N ALA A 470 -41.37 -25.47 25.73
CA ALA A 470 -42.67 -25.12 25.23
C ALA A 470 -42.74 -25.41 23.72
N ASP A 471 -43.68 -26.22 23.32
CA ASP A 471 -44.19 -26.54 22.01
C ASP A 471 -43.36 -27.47 21.10
N PRO A 472 -43.89 -28.67 20.79
CA PRO A 472 -43.33 -29.56 19.75
C PRO A 472 -43.52 -29.07 18.32
N GLU A 473 -44.31 -28.07 18.06
CA GLU A 473 -44.55 -27.44 16.75
C GLU A 473 -43.84 -26.08 16.56
N ALA A 474 -42.99 -25.65 17.49
CA ALA A 474 -42.24 -24.40 17.35
C ALA A 474 -41.39 -24.42 16.08
N HIS A 475 -41.77 -23.61 15.15
CA HIS A 475 -41.13 -23.40 13.84
C HIS A 475 -39.60 -23.33 13.97
N THR A 476 -38.94 -24.39 13.50
CA THR A 476 -37.48 -24.43 13.36
C THR A 476 -37.04 -23.34 12.40
N LYS A 477 -36.62 -22.20 12.93
CA LYS A 477 -36.03 -21.12 12.11
C LYS A 477 -34.73 -21.68 11.53
N ARG A 478 -34.62 -21.69 10.18
CA ARG A 478 -33.34 -21.94 9.50
C ARG A 478 -32.32 -20.95 10.04
N PRO A 479 -31.04 -21.35 10.27
CA PRO A 479 -30.02 -20.39 10.60
C PRO A 479 -29.97 -19.34 9.50
N SER A 480 -30.19 -18.10 9.86
CA SER A 480 -30.05 -16.99 8.91
C SER A 480 -28.61 -16.99 8.42
N VAL A 481 -28.38 -16.81 7.13
CA VAL A 481 -27.03 -16.64 6.56
C VAL A 481 -26.35 -15.41 7.15
N THR A 482 -27.11 -14.49 7.70
CA THR A 482 -26.65 -13.35 8.50
C THR A 482 -26.25 -13.74 9.92
N SER A 483 -26.54 -14.99 10.38
CA SER A 483 -26.05 -15.47 11.66
C SER A 483 -24.53 -15.71 11.61
N ARG A 484 -23.90 -15.72 12.78
CA ARG A 484 -22.47 -16.01 12.91
C ARG A 484 -22.11 -17.36 12.30
N GLU A 485 -22.89 -18.40 12.59
CA GLU A 485 -22.66 -19.75 12.08
C GLU A 485 -22.75 -19.81 10.53
N GLY A 486 -23.66 -19.05 9.94
CA GLY A 486 -23.78 -18.94 8.49
C GLY A 486 -22.56 -18.27 7.85
N ARG A 487 -22.03 -17.21 8.47
CA ARG A 487 -20.83 -16.49 7.98
C ARG A 487 -19.53 -17.28 8.15
N GLU A 488 -19.44 -18.14 9.15
CA GLU A 488 -18.30 -19.06 9.33
C GLU A 488 -18.18 -20.10 8.21
N GLN A 489 -19.25 -20.36 7.46
CA GLN A 489 -19.28 -21.27 6.32
C GLN A 489 -18.80 -20.64 5.00
N MET A 490 -18.70 -19.32 4.92
CA MET A 490 -18.30 -18.59 3.72
C MET A 490 -16.81 -18.78 3.43
N THR A 491 -16.40 -18.47 2.18
CA THR A 491 -15.04 -18.69 1.69
C THR A 491 -14.27 -17.40 1.49
N SER A 492 -12.91 -17.47 1.52
CA SER A 492 -12.02 -16.37 1.17
C SER A 492 -11.86 -16.27 -0.36
N VAL A 493 -11.51 -15.07 -0.85
CA VAL A 493 -11.14 -14.89 -2.27
C VAL A 493 -9.73 -15.40 -2.49
N ILE A 494 -9.55 -16.29 -3.46
CA ILE A 494 -8.29 -16.96 -3.77
C ILE A 494 -8.05 -16.87 -5.28
N TRP A 495 -6.85 -16.51 -5.68
CA TRP A 495 -6.41 -16.54 -7.09
C TRP A 495 -4.96 -16.98 -7.20
N THR A 496 -4.53 -17.31 -8.41
CA THR A 496 -3.14 -17.64 -8.71
C THR A 496 -2.50 -16.52 -9.51
N SER A 497 -1.33 -16.05 -9.06
CA SER A 497 -0.58 -15.04 -9.83
C SER A 497 -0.11 -15.62 -11.17
N ALA A 498 0.30 -14.76 -12.10
CA ALA A 498 0.82 -15.22 -13.40
C ALA A 498 2.10 -16.05 -13.29
N LEU A 499 2.78 -16.03 -12.13
CA LEU A 499 3.97 -16.84 -11.82
C LEU A 499 3.65 -18.09 -10.99
N GLY A 500 2.39 -18.48 -10.85
CA GLY A 500 1.97 -19.69 -10.13
C GLY A 500 1.82 -19.54 -8.62
N LEU A 501 2.03 -18.36 -8.05
CA LEU A 501 1.87 -18.14 -6.62
C LEU A 501 0.39 -18.13 -6.23
N PRO A 502 -0.08 -19.02 -5.32
CA PRO A 502 -1.43 -18.95 -4.79
C PRO A 502 -1.55 -17.82 -3.78
N VAL A 503 -2.53 -16.95 -3.98
CA VAL A 503 -2.81 -15.79 -3.14
C VAL A 503 -4.16 -15.98 -2.45
N VAL A 504 -4.17 -16.00 -1.13
CA VAL A 504 -5.39 -16.12 -0.31
C VAL A 504 -5.58 -14.85 0.50
N GLN A 505 -6.71 -14.17 0.36
CA GLN A 505 -6.98 -12.98 1.16
C GLN A 505 -7.25 -13.33 2.64
N PRO A 506 -6.48 -12.78 3.59
CA PRO A 506 -6.52 -13.22 5.00
C PRO A 506 -7.63 -12.56 5.83
N TYR A 507 -8.60 -11.89 5.21
CA TYR A 507 -9.56 -11.02 5.90
C TYR A 507 -10.70 -11.82 6.52
N ARG A 508 -10.51 -12.17 7.82
CA ARG A 508 -11.51 -12.78 8.69
C ARG A 508 -11.71 -11.90 9.93
N ARG A 509 -12.90 -11.91 10.53
CA ARG A 509 -13.23 -11.17 11.76
C ARG A 509 -12.64 -11.88 12.97
N ILE A 510 -11.35 -11.67 13.23
CA ILE A 510 -10.63 -12.31 14.34
C ILE A 510 -10.96 -11.55 15.62
N LYS A 511 -11.54 -12.26 16.61
CA LYS A 511 -11.71 -11.73 17.96
C LYS A 511 -10.39 -11.87 18.72
N LYS A 512 -9.82 -10.73 19.07
CA LYS A 512 -8.61 -10.65 19.89
C LYS A 512 -8.99 -10.18 21.29
N HIS A 513 -8.41 -10.77 22.30
CA HIS A 513 -8.52 -10.30 23.68
C HIS A 513 -7.25 -9.52 24.01
N GLN A 514 -7.40 -8.22 24.28
CA GLN A 514 -6.28 -7.39 24.70
C GLN A 514 -6.02 -7.62 26.19
N ILE A 515 -4.79 -7.98 26.51
CA ILE A 515 -4.26 -8.05 27.88
C ILE A 515 -3.21 -6.96 27.99
N THR A 516 -3.48 -5.94 28.80
CA THR A 516 -2.55 -4.86 29.07
C THR A 516 -1.76 -5.16 30.34
N THR A 517 -0.45 -5.19 30.22
CA THR A 517 0.51 -5.30 31.33
C THR A 517 1.19 -3.95 31.57
N ALA A 518 1.97 -3.83 32.64
CA ALA A 518 2.73 -2.62 32.93
C ALA A 518 3.80 -2.32 31.85
N VAL A 519 4.24 -3.36 31.11
CA VAL A 519 5.32 -3.26 30.12
C VAL A 519 4.79 -3.19 28.68
N GLN A 520 3.70 -3.90 28.38
CA GLN A 520 3.15 -4.00 27.04
C GLN A 520 1.67 -4.41 27.02
N SER A 521 1.00 -4.11 25.92
CA SER A 521 -0.31 -4.66 25.60
C SER A 521 -0.15 -5.85 24.65
N VAL A 522 -0.70 -6.99 25.02
CA VAL A 522 -0.65 -8.24 24.23
C VAL A 522 -2.05 -8.60 23.77
N TYR A 523 -2.19 -8.91 22.48
CA TYR A 523 -3.43 -9.43 21.92
C TYR A 523 -3.36 -10.95 21.83
N ILE A 524 -4.25 -11.63 22.56
CA ILE A 524 -4.38 -13.09 22.55
C ILE A 524 -5.62 -13.48 21.73
N ARG A 525 -5.48 -14.52 20.91
CA ARG A 525 -6.59 -15.14 20.18
C ARG A 525 -6.62 -16.64 20.44
N ASP A 526 -7.77 -17.25 20.29
CA ASP A 526 -7.92 -18.71 20.27
C ASP A 526 -7.52 -19.27 18.90
N PRO A 527 -6.44 -20.06 18.79
CA PRO A 527 -5.99 -20.61 17.51
C PRO A 527 -6.95 -21.67 16.93
N ASN A 528 -7.82 -22.25 17.77
CA ASN A 528 -8.74 -23.33 17.36
C ASN A 528 -10.11 -22.80 16.91
N GLN A 529 -10.34 -21.50 17.00
CA GLN A 529 -11.64 -20.92 16.64
C GLN A 529 -11.69 -20.60 15.13
N ASN A 530 -12.71 -21.13 14.44
CA ASN A 530 -13.04 -20.71 13.09
C ASN A 530 -13.62 -19.29 13.12
N PHE A 531 -13.02 -18.38 12.36
CA PHE A 531 -13.45 -17.00 12.28
C PHE A 531 -14.30 -16.74 11.05
N GLU A 532 -15.31 -15.88 11.21
CA GLU A 532 -16.15 -15.41 10.12
C GLU A 532 -15.33 -14.73 9.03
N VAL A 533 -15.71 -14.92 7.77
CA VAL A 533 -15.16 -14.15 6.65
C VAL A 533 -15.68 -12.71 6.73
N ASN A 534 -14.81 -11.74 6.64
CA ASN A 534 -15.19 -10.34 6.50
C ASN A 534 -15.48 -10.03 5.02
N THR A 535 -16.73 -10.21 4.62
CA THR A 535 -17.16 -10.09 3.22
C THR A 535 -16.93 -8.71 2.64
N SER A 536 -17.15 -7.64 3.41
CA SER A 536 -16.89 -6.27 3.00
C SER A 536 -15.41 -6.03 2.73
N LYS A 537 -14.53 -6.46 3.65
CA LYS A 537 -13.08 -6.31 3.48
C LYS A 537 -12.52 -7.21 2.38
N GLN A 538 -13.06 -8.40 2.19
CA GLN A 538 -12.71 -9.27 1.05
C GLN A 538 -12.99 -8.58 -0.28
N ALA A 539 -14.14 -7.93 -0.41
CA ALA A 539 -14.54 -7.24 -1.62
C ALA A 539 -13.75 -5.95 -1.87
N SER A 540 -13.61 -5.08 -0.86
CA SER A 540 -12.92 -3.79 -1.01
C SER A 540 -11.42 -3.94 -1.18
N ALA A 541 -10.80 -4.96 -0.59
CA ALA A 541 -9.36 -5.19 -0.67
C ALA A 541 -8.92 -6.00 -1.91
N PHE A 542 -9.83 -6.66 -2.62
CA PHE A 542 -9.45 -7.49 -3.75
C PHE A 542 -8.83 -6.71 -4.91
N PRO A 543 -9.41 -5.58 -5.40
CA PRO A 543 -8.80 -4.81 -6.49
C PRO A 543 -7.36 -4.38 -6.19
N PRO A 544 -7.05 -3.71 -5.06
CA PRO A 544 -5.67 -3.34 -4.75
C PRO A 544 -4.74 -4.54 -4.56
N ASN A 545 -5.20 -5.62 -3.93
CA ASN A 545 -4.36 -6.81 -3.75
C ASN A 545 -4.05 -7.51 -5.07
N PHE A 546 -5.00 -7.52 -6.00
CA PHE A 546 -4.80 -8.08 -7.34
C PHE A 546 -3.77 -7.27 -8.14
N ILE A 547 -3.86 -5.94 -8.11
CA ILE A 547 -2.87 -5.07 -8.75
C ILE A 547 -1.49 -5.23 -8.09
N HIS A 548 -1.40 -5.33 -6.77
CA HIS A 548 -0.13 -5.60 -6.08
C HIS A 548 0.45 -6.99 -6.41
N SER A 549 -0.39 -7.95 -6.76
CA SER A 549 0.07 -9.25 -7.27
C SER A 549 0.63 -9.15 -8.69
N LEU A 550 0.08 -8.24 -9.52
CA LEU A 550 0.60 -7.97 -10.86
C LEU A 550 1.90 -7.17 -10.83
N ASP A 551 2.00 -6.14 -9.99
CA ASP A 551 3.26 -5.38 -9.85
C ASP A 551 4.39 -6.26 -9.31
N ALA A 552 4.11 -7.13 -8.35
CA ALA A 552 5.06 -8.12 -7.86
C ALA A 552 5.48 -9.11 -8.96
N THR A 553 4.54 -9.54 -9.80
CA THR A 553 4.83 -10.38 -10.96
C THR A 553 5.78 -9.68 -11.94
N HIS A 554 5.49 -8.42 -12.28
CA HIS A 554 6.33 -7.60 -13.16
C HIS A 554 7.74 -7.43 -12.57
N MET A 555 7.84 -7.14 -11.27
CA MET A 555 9.11 -7.01 -10.57
C MET A 555 9.94 -8.30 -10.64
N PHE A 556 9.36 -9.47 -10.38
CA PHE A 556 10.09 -10.74 -10.44
C PHE A 556 10.55 -11.08 -11.87
N LEU A 557 9.71 -10.84 -12.88
CA LEU A 557 10.10 -11.02 -14.28
C LEU A 557 11.28 -10.12 -14.63
N THR A 558 11.23 -8.85 -14.23
CA THR A 558 12.31 -7.88 -14.45
C THR A 558 13.59 -8.28 -13.71
N ALA A 559 13.50 -8.72 -12.45
CA ALA A 559 14.64 -9.17 -11.67
C ALA A 559 15.37 -10.34 -12.31
N LEU A 560 14.63 -11.34 -12.79
CA LEU A 560 15.20 -12.52 -13.46
C LEU A 560 15.86 -12.17 -14.80
N GLU A 561 15.24 -11.31 -15.61
CA GLU A 561 15.84 -10.87 -16.88
C GLU A 561 17.08 -10.00 -16.66
N CYS A 562 17.05 -9.08 -15.66
CA CYS A 562 18.23 -8.30 -15.29
C CYS A 562 19.37 -9.19 -14.82
N HIS A 563 19.08 -10.21 -14.00
CA HIS A 563 20.08 -11.18 -13.58
C HIS A 563 20.67 -11.95 -14.77
N SER A 564 19.83 -12.39 -15.71
CA SER A 564 20.26 -13.09 -16.92
C SER A 564 21.14 -12.20 -17.81
N ALA A 565 20.91 -10.90 -17.80
CA ALA A 565 21.72 -9.89 -18.51
C ALA A 565 22.98 -9.47 -17.73
N GLY A 566 23.24 -10.03 -16.54
CA GLY A 566 24.42 -9.69 -15.70
C GLY A 566 24.33 -8.35 -15.00
N LEU A 567 23.13 -7.79 -14.82
CA LEU A 567 22.92 -6.56 -14.07
C LEU A 567 22.78 -6.83 -12.59
N VAL A 568 23.33 -5.93 -11.77
CA VAL A 568 22.99 -5.86 -10.33
C VAL A 568 21.61 -5.23 -10.22
N PHE A 569 20.71 -5.86 -9.48
CA PHE A 569 19.32 -5.44 -9.39
C PHE A 569 18.84 -5.38 -7.94
N ALA A 570 18.16 -4.31 -7.59
CA ALA A 570 17.39 -4.20 -6.35
C ALA A 570 16.04 -3.53 -6.65
N SER A 571 15.07 -3.70 -5.76
CA SER A 571 13.75 -3.08 -5.94
C SER A 571 13.12 -2.63 -4.63
N VAL A 572 12.37 -1.55 -4.72
CA VAL A 572 11.43 -1.09 -3.69
C VAL A 572 10.05 -1.06 -4.33
N HIS A 573 9.42 -2.25 -4.41
CA HIS A 573 8.12 -2.47 -5.06
C HIS A 573 8.10 -2.09 -6.54
N ASP A 574 7.73 -0.86 -6.88
CA ASP A 574 7.62 -0.27 -8.21
C ASP A 574 8.76 0.71 -8.54
N SER A 575 9.82 0.71 -7.74
CA SER A 575 11.07 1.42 -7.96
C SER A 575 12.19 0.41 -8.17
N TYR A 576 12.88 0.43 -9.29
CA TYR A 576 13.93 -0.52 -9.67
C TYR A 576 15.28 0.16 -9.72
N TRP A 577 16.30 -0.47 -9.16
CA TRP A 577 17.61 0.10 -8.92
C TRP A 577 18.73 -0.73 -9.56
N THR A 578 19.64 -0.07 -10.21
CA THR A 578 20.86 -0.67 -10.77
C THR A 578 22.01 0.35 -10.80
N HIS A 579 23.17 -0.04 -11.34
CA HIS A 579 24.26 0.91 -11.58
C HIS A 579 23.89 1.92 -12.68
N ALA A 580 24.41 3.13 -12.57
CA ALA A 580 24.13 4.20 -13.52
C ALA A 580 24.41 3.80 -14.99
N CYS A 581 25.49 3.06 -15.24
CA CYS A 581 25.86 2.58 -16.60
C CYS A 581 24.85 1.56 -17.18
N ASP A 582 24.09 0.87 -16.33
CA ASP A 582 23.18 -0.21 -16.73
C ASP A 582 21.71 0.24 -16.85
N ILE A 583 21.40 1.51 -16.61
CA ILE A 583 20.03 2.04 -16.58
C ILE A 583 19.30 1.85 -17.91
N ASP A 584 19.94 2.14 -19.04
CA ASP A 584 19.29 1.98 -20.36
C ASP A 584 18.88 0.52 -20.59
N THR A 585 19.77 -0.43 -20.28
CA THR A 585 19.49 -1.86 -20.42
C THR A 585 18.36 -2.32 -19.48
N MET A 586 18.40 -1.89 -18.22
CA MET A 586 17.33 -2.19 -17.25
C MET A 586 15.99 -1.59 -17.72
N SER A 587 16.01 -0.37 -18.25
CA SER A 587 14.84 0.35 -18.74
C SER A 587 14.15 -0.38 -19.92
N ASP A 588 14.94 -0.96 -20.82
CA ASP A 588 14.42 -1.79 -21.92
C ASP A 588 13.81 -3.11 -21.38
N ILE A 589 14.49 -3.76 -20.44
CA ILE A 589 13.99 -4.98 -19.76
C ILE A 589 12.66 -4.70 -19.06
N ILE A 590 12.54 -3.58 -18.34
CA ILE A 590 11.30 -3.17 -17.63
C ILE A 590 10.13 -3.08 -18.63
N ARG A 591 10.33 -2.45 -19.78
CA ARG A 591 9.30 -2.31 -20.82
C ARG A 591 8.93 -3.66 -21.43
N ASP A 592 9.91 -4.47 -21.76
CA ASP A 592 9.69 -5.79 -22.39
C ASP A 592 8.94 -6.73 -21.46
N THR A 593 9.29 -6.78 -20.18
CA THR A 593 8.61 -7.61 -19.19
C THR A 593 7.18 -7.15 -18.92
N PHE A 594 6.93 -5.82 -18.89
CA PHE A 594 5.60 -5.26 -18.74
C PHE A 594 4.71 -5.58 -19.95
N VAL A 595 5.23 -5.40 -21.16
CA VAL A 595 4.51 -5.75 -22.40
C VAL A 595 4.22 -7.26 -22.44
N ARG A 596 5.20 -8.10 -22.12
CA ARG A 596 5.02 -9.56 -22.06
C ARG A 596 3.93 -9.97 -21.07
N LEU A 597 3.86 -9.33 -19.89
CA LEU A 597 2.82 -9.57 -18.88
C LEU A 597 1.43 -9.17 -19.41
N HIS A 598 1.28 -7.95 -19.91
CA HIS A 598 -0.01 -7.38 -20.29
C HIS A 598 -0.50 -7.75 -21.71
N SER A 599 0.33 -8.40 -22.52
CA SER A 599 -0.10 -9.01 -23.79
C SER A 599 -0.96 -10.28 -23.58
N GLN A 600 -1.01 -10.79 -22.35
CA GLN A 600 -1.87 -11.91 -21.98
C GLN A 600 -3.26 -11.40 -21.57
N ASP A 601 -4.29 -12.20 -21.82
CA ASP A 601 -5.66 -11.90 -21.40
C ASP A 601 -5.86 -12.21 -19.92
N ILE A 602 -5.24 -11.39 -19.04
CA ILE A 602 -5.16 -11.63 -17.58
C ILE A 602 -6.55 -11.74 -16.95
N LEU A 603 -7.50 -10.87 -17.33
CA LEU A 603 -8.86 -10.87 -16.76
C LEU A 603 -9.67 -12.09 -17.21
N VAL A 604 -9.49 -12.56 -18.44
CA VAL A 604 -10.11 -13.78 -18.96
C VAL A 604 -9.60 -14.99 -18.18
N ARG A 605 -8.27 -15.09 -18.02
CA ARG A 605 -7.64 -16.17 -17.23
C ARG A 605 -8.12 -16.18 -15.78
N LEU A 606 -8.24 -15.01 -15.16
CA LEU A 606 -8.75 -14.87 -13.79
C LEU A 606 -10.20 -15.35 -13.69
N ARG A 607 -11.06 -14.96 -14.62
CA ARG A 607 -12.45 -15.43 -14.66
C ARG A 607 -12.55 -16.94 -14.86
N ASP A 608 -11.78 -17.50 -15.78
CA ASP A 608 -11.76 -18.94 -16.06
C ASP A 608 -11.25 -19.71 -14.83
N GLU A 609 -10.21 -19.21 -14.13
CA GLU A 609 -9.76 -19.75 -12.87
C GLU A 609 -10.89 -19.74 -11.82
N PHE A 610 -11.63 -18.65 -11.69
CA PHE A 610 -12.75 -18.58 -10.74
C PHE A 610 -13.87 -19.55 -11.08
N LEU A 611 -14.23 -19.70 -12.35
CA LEU A 611 -15.22 -20.67 -12.78
C LEU A 611 -14.80 -22.10 -12.48
N GLN A 612 -13.52 -22.42 -12.62
CA GLN A 612 -12.98 -23.74 -12.30
C GLN A 612 -12.85 -23.97 -10.79
N ARG A 613 -12.24 -23.01 -10.06
CA ARG A 613 -11.94 -23.12 -8.61
C ARG A 613 -13.21 -23.18 -7.77
N TYR A 614 -14.20 -22.37 -8.10
CA TYR A 614 -15.46 -22.26 -7.37
C TYR A 614 -16.61 -23.03 -8.01
N LYS A 615 -16.32 -24.03 -8.80
CA LYS A 615 -17.35 -24.91 -9.38
C LYS A 615 -18.17 -25.60 -8.28
N GLY A 616 -19.50 -25.48 -8.35
CA GLY A 616 -20.42 -26.06 -7.37
C GLY A 616 -20.56 -25.25 -6.06
N TYR A 617 -19.89 -24.11 -5.93
CA TYR A 617 -20.11 -23.19 -4.82
C TYR A 617 -21.47 -22.50 -4.94
N LYS A 618 -22.16 -22.34 -3.82
CA LYS A 618 -23.52 -21.82 -3.78
C LYS A 618 -23.61 -20.52 -2.98
N VAL A 619 -24.39 -19.55 -3.52
CA VAL A 619 -24.64 -18.26 -2.88
C VAL A 619 -26.08 -18.23 -2.38
N PRO A 620 -26.32 -17.97 -1.08
CA PRO A 620 -27.67 -17.88 -0.55
C PRO A 620 -28.44 -16.68 -1.12
N ALA A 621 -29.65 -16.87 -1.59
CA ALA A 621 -30.51 -15.81 -2.12
C ALA A 621 -30.74 -14.68 -1.11
N SER A 622 -30.88 -15.03 0.20
CA SER A 622 -31.05 -14.07 1.28
C SER A 622 -29.86 -13.12 1.48
N SER A 623 -28.68 -13.48 1.00
CA SER A 623 -27.50 -12.62 1.05
C SER A 623 -27.42 -11.60 -0.09
N LEU A 624 -28.30 -11.73 -1.08
CA LEU A 624 -28.33 -10.92 -2.30
C LEU A 624 -29.47 -9.89 -2.33
N THR A 625 -30.47 -9.99 -1.43
CA THR A 625 -31.61 -9.09 -1.37
C THR A 625 -31.35 -7.84 -0.54
N GLY A 626 -31.54 -6.65 -1.11
CA GLY A 626 -31.51 -5.35 -0.47
C GLY A 626 -30.96 -4.21 -1.32
N SER A 627 -31.27 -2.97 -0.95
CA SER A 627 -31.03 -1.80 -1.78
C SER A 627 -29.54 -1.57 -2.05
N THR A 628 -29.14 -1.75 -3.29
CA THR A 628 -27.88 -1.21 -3.81
C THR A 628 -28.02 0.29 -4.02
N SER A 629 -26.96 1.06 -3.77
CA SER A 629 -26.94 2.48 -4.08
C SER A 629 -27.24 2.68 -5.58
N ALA A 630 -27.98 3.72 -5.94
CA ALA A 630 -28.34 4.06 -7.33
C ALA A 630 -27.09 4.07 -8.25
N ARG A 631 -25.94 4.49 -7.72
CA ARG A 631 -24.63 4.51 -8.40
C ARG A 631 -24.17 3.10 -8.80
N MET A 632 -24.42 2.09 -7.97
CA MET A 632 -24.01 0.71 -8.26
C MET A 632 -24.91 0.06 -9.31
N ARG A 633 -26.21 0.42 -9.34
CA ARG A 633 -27.15 0.01 -10.39
C ARG A 633 -26.79 0.62 -11.74
N ALA A 634 -26.49 1.92 -11.77
CA ALA A 634 -26.04 2.62 -12.98
C ALA A 634 -24.75 2.02 -13.54
N LYS A 635 -23.77 1.70 -12.68
CA LYS A 635 -22.52 1.07 -13.08
C LYS A 635 -22.71 -0.34 -13.64
N THR A 636 -23.60 -1.13 -13.05
CA THR A 636 -23.92 -2.47 -13.56
C THR A 636 -24.62 -2.37 -14.92
N LYS A 637 -25.54 -1.41 -15.12
CA LYS A 637 -26.14 -1.13 -16.42
C LYS A 637 -25.09 -0.74 -17.47
N MET A 638 -24.17 0.14 -17.13
CA MET A 638 -23.07 0.57 -18.01
C MET A 638 -22.16 -0.59 -18.42
N MET A 639 -21.81 -1.50 -17.49
CA MET A 639 -21.04 -2.71 -17.78
C MET A 639 -21.76 -3.67 -18.74
N MET A 640 -23.10 -3.67 -18.71
CA MET A 640 -23.93 -4.51 -19.56
C MET A 640 -24.27 -3.87 -20.92
N GLY A 641 -23.88 -2.61 -21.16
CA GLY A 641 -24.20 -1.86 -22.36
C GLY A 641 -25.69 -1.51 -22.48
N LEU A 642 -26.41 -1.42 -21.34
CA LEU A 642 -27.83 -1.03 -21.29
C LEU A 642 -27.93 0.50 -21.15
N SER A 643 -28.83 1.13 -21.88
CA SER A 643 -29.10 2.57 -21.82
C SER A 643 -29.84 2.97 -20.53
N GLU A 644 -29.74 4.26 -20.15
CA GLU A 644 -30.47 4.79 -18.97
C GLU A 644 -32.00 4.71 -19.10
N ASP A 645 -32.54 4.62 -20.33
CA ASP A 645 -33.96 4.64 -20.64
C ASP A 645 -34.68 3.29 -20.44
N ASP A 646 -33.95 2.22 -20.15
CA ASP A 646 -34.52 0.88 -19.89
C ASP A 646 -35.15 0.69 -18.51
N ASP A 647 -35.49 1.78 -17.81
CA ASP A 647 -36.14 1.73 -16.49
C ASP A 647 -37.62 1.29 -16.55
N GLY A 648 -38.28 1.40 -17.71
CA GLY A 648 -39.69 1.11 -17.87
C GLY A 648 -40.11 -0.37 -17.74
N GLU A 649 -39.22 -1.31 -17.99
CA GLU A 649 -39.47 -2.76 -17.88
C GLU A 649 -39.12 -3.34 -16.50
N LEU A 650 -38.58 -2.54 -15.59
CA LEU A 650 -37.96 -2.99 -14.34
C LEU A 650 -38.90 -3.00 -13.13
N GLY A 651 -40.14 -2.50 -13.25
CA GLY A 651 -41.17 -2.59 -12.20
C GLY A 651 -40.77 -2.04 -10.84
N LEU A 652 -39.91 -0.99 -10.79
CA LEU A 652 -39.50 -0.32 -9.59
C LEU A 652 -40.28 0.96 -9.42
N THR A 653 -41.30 0.94 -8.54
CA THR A 653 -42.02 2.14 -8.11
C THR A 653 -41.07 3.07 -7.36
N ASN A 654 -40.93 4.29 -7.89
CA ASN A 654 -40.29 5.40 -7.20
C ASN A 654 -41.18 5.85 -6.03
N GLU A 655 -40.80 5.54 -4.80
CA GLU A 655 -41.24 6.34 -3.66
C GLU A 655 -40.05 7.24 -3.20
N PRO A 656 -40.27 8.56 -3.07
CA PRO A 656 -39.28 9.47 -2.56
C PRO A 656 -39.29 9.43 -1.03
N GLY A 657 -38.37 8.66 -0.46
CA GLY A 657 -38.27 8.46 0.98
C GLY A 657 -36.86 8.60 1.50
N SER A 658 -36.64 9.76 2.14
CA SER A 658 -35.58 10.09 3.14
C SER A 658 -34.12 9.98 2.70
N MET A 659 -33.54 11.15 2.40
CA MET A 659 -32.13 11.46 2.62
C MET A 659 -31.80 11.25 4.10
N LEU A 660 -31.01 10.23 4.40
CA LEU A 660 -30.11 10.06 5.54
C LEU A 660 -29.56 8.61 5.52
N ASP A 661 -28.69 8.30 4.57
CA ASP A 661 -27.84 7.10 4.66
C ASP A 661 -26.45 7.53 5.04
N HIS A 662 -26.18 7.45 6.35
CA HIS A 662 -24.82 7.47 6.89
C HIS A 662 -24.15 6.12 6.59
N ASP A 663 -23.42 6.04 5.49
CA ASP A 663 -22.41 4.99 5.32
C ASP A 663 -21.21 5.34 6.23
N ILE A 664 -21.27 4.84 7.46
CA ILE A 664 -20.14 4.85 8.38
C ILE A 664 -19.34 3.56 8.14
N ASP A 665 -18.43 3.59 7.18
CA ASP A 665 -17.30 2.68 7.13
C ASP A 665 -16.02 3.51 7.36
N GLY A 666 -15.81 3.90 8.61
CA GLY A 666 -14.56 4.47 9.06
C GLY A 666 -13.54 3.35 9.26
N GLU A 667 -12.50 3.31 8.43
CA GLU A 667 -11.26 2.68 8.84
C GLU A 667 -10.60 3.58 9.90
N ALA A 668 -11.02 3.41 11.15
CA ALA A 668 -10.16 3.66 12.28
C ALA A 668 -9.67 2.28 12.72
N ASP A 669 -8.36 2.12 12.85
CA ASP A 669 -7.79 1.14 13.76
C ASP A 669 -8.23 1.53 15.18
N ASP A 670 -9.49 1.30 15.46
CA ASP A 670 -10.06 1.43 16.78
C ASP A 670 -10.68 0.08 17.15
N ASP A 671 -9.84 -0.73 17.80
CA ASP A 671 -10.25 -1.94 18.51
C ASP A 671 -11.14 -1.54 19.72
N THR A 672 -12.24 -0.83 19.47
CA THR A 672 -13.29 -0.68 20.47
C THR A 672 -14.43 -1.62 20.08
N ASP A 673 -14.59 -2.66 20.90
CA ASP A 673 -15.76 -3.55 20.97
C ASP A 673 -17.04 -2.73 21.20
N GLY A 674 -17.52 -2.05 20.18
CA GLY A 674 -18.86 -1.55 20.07
C GLY A 674 -19.67 -2.61 19.34
N ASP A 675 -20.55 -3.30 20.06
CA ASP A 675 -21.60 -4.17 19.53
C ASP A 675 -22.56 -3.33 18.68
N SER A 676 -22.13 -2.92 17.50
CA SER A 676 -22.99 -2.40 16.45
C SER A 676 -23.18 -3.51 15.42
N SER A 677 -24.30 -4.18 15.54
CA SER A 677 -24.89 -4.99 14.47
C SER A 677 -25.15 -4.13 13.25
N VAL A 678 -24.08 -3.78 12.50
CA VAL A 678 -24.22 -3.32 11.12
C VAL A 678 -24.61 -4.57 10.34
N ALA A 679 -25.90 -4.74 10.12
CA ALA A 679 -26.42 -5.74 9.23
C ALA A 679 -25.80 -5.49 7.86
N ASP A 680 -25.07 -6.47 7.32
CA ASP A 680 -24.61 -6.46 5.93
C ASP A 680 -25.83 -6.16 5.04
N LYS A 681 -25.86 -4.98 4.43
CA LYS A 681 -26.96 -4.61 3.52
C LYS A 681 -26.97 -5.61 2.37
N PRO A 682 -28.10 -6.20 2.02
CA PRO A 682 -28.22 -7.16 0.94
C PRO A 682 -27.85 -6.51 -0.42
N ILE A 683 -27.42 -7.30 -1.40
CA ILE A 683 -26.94 -6.85 -2.72
C ILE A 683 -27.96 -7.28 -3.79
N ASP A 684 -28.33 -6.35 -4.68
CA ASP A 684 -29.11 -6.68 -5.88
C ASP A 684 -28.25 -7.43 -6.92
N ILE A 685 -28.85 -8.45 -7.53
CA ILE A 685 -28.21 -9.22 -8.59
C ILE A 685 -28.25 -8.40 -9.89
N PRO A 686 -27.15 -8.35 -10.66
CA PRO A 686 -27.16 -7.73 -11.97
C PRO A 686 -28.24 -8.32 -12.90
N LEU A 687 -28.90 -7.47 -13.62
CA LEU A 687 -30.10 -7.76 -14.46
C LEU A 687 -29.92 -8.82 -15.54
N ALA A 688 -28.70 -9.09 -16.00
CA ALA A 688 -28.43 -10.16 -16.96
C ALA A 688 -28.85 -11.56 -16.47
N HIS A 689 -29.12 -11.71 -15.17
CA HIS A 689 -29.43 -12.99 -14.52
C HIS A 689 -30.90 -13.11 -14.10
N ARG A 690 -31.82 -12.28 -14.63
CA ARG A 690 -33.27 -12.35 -14.31
C ARG A 690 -33.95 -13.69 -14.62
N SER A 691 -33.37 -14.46 -15.53
CA SER A 691 -33.88 -15.80 -15.86
C SER A 691 -33.40 -16.88 -14.88
N ILE A 692 -32.38 -16.57 -14.02
CA ILE A 692 -31.82 -17.53 -13.08
C ILE A 692 -32.69 -17.53 -11.81
N LYS A 693 -33.26 -18.69 -11.50
CA LYS A 693 -34.05 -18.89 -10.28
C LYS A 693 -33.16 -19.61 -9.24
N PRO A 694 -33.33 -19.30 -7.95
CA PRO A 694 -32.66 -20.06 -6.91
C PRO A 694 -33.16 -21.53 -6.96
N ASP A 695 -32.30 -22.45 -6.52
CA ASP A 695 -32.66 -23.84 -6.37
C ASP A 695 -33.74 -24.04 -5.30
N ALA A 696 -34.29 -25.27 -5.18
CA ALA A 696 -35.35 -25.61 -4.21
C ALA A 696 -34.98 -25.25 -2.74
N HIS A 697 -33.68 -25.03 -2.45
CA HIS A 697 -33.19 -24.67 -1.13
C HIS A 697 -32.89 -23.18 -0.97
N GLY A 698 -33.07 -22.36 -2.02
CA GLY A 698 -32.86 -20.90 -2.00
C GLY A 698 -31.43 -20.49 -2.24
N PHE A 699 -30.66 -21.26 -3.02
CA PHE A 699 -29.29 -20.97 -3.39
C PHE A 699 -29.15 -20.77 -4.90
N TYR A 700 -28.21 -19.91 -5.28
CA TYR A 700 -27.75 -19.75 -6.65
C TYR A 700 -26.39 -20.41 -6.84
N GLU A 701 -26.09 -20.92 -8.04
CA GLU A 701 -24.73 -21.30 -8.41
C GLU A 701 -23.88 -20.05 -8.54
N LEU A 702 -22.66 -20.03 -7.93
CA LEU A 702 -21.78 -18.88 -8.00
C LEU A 702 -21.38 -18.55 -9.45
N ALA A 703 -21.14 -19.59 -10.26
CA ALA A 703 -20.74 -19.43 -11.66
C ALA A 703 -21.72 -18.60 -12.49
N ASP A 704 -23.04 -18.70 -12.18
CA ASP A 704 -24.08 -17.98 -12.87
C ASP A 704 -24.19 -16.49 -12.44
N LEU A 705 -23.59 -16.14 -11.30
CA LEU A 705 -23.63 -14.80 -10.72
C LEU A 705 -22.42 -13.94 -11.06
N LEU A 706 -21.35 -14.51 -11.67
CA LEU A 706 -20.16 -13.76 -12.01
C LEU A 706 -20.45 -12.79 -13.17
N PRO A 707 -20.12 -11.49 -13.01
CA PRO A 707 -20.39 -10.49 -14.04
C PRO A 707 -19.52 -10.72 -15.30
N PRO A 708 -19.97 -10.26 -16.47
CA PRO A 708 -19.15 -10.28 -17.69
C PRO A 708 -17.92 -9.40 -17.53
N ILE A 709 -16.83 -9.78 -18.19
CA ILE A 709 -15.58 -9.00 -18.19
C ILE A 709 -15.81 -7.67 -18.91
N PRO A 710 -15.33 -6.53 -18.38
CA PRO A 710 -15.39 -5.24 -19.05
C PRO A 710 -14.70 -5.30 -20.43
N LYS A 711 -15.24 -4.60 -21.41
CA LYS A 711 -14.62 -4.50 -22.72
C LYS A 711 -13.27 -3.81 -22.62
N LYS A 712 -12.25 -4.38 -23.25
CA LYS A 712 -10.94 -3.77 -23.39
C LYS A 712 -11.01 -2.64 -24.41
N GLY A 713 -10.39 -1.47 -24.11
CA GLY A 713 -10.29 -0.35 -25.03
C GLY A 713 -9.17 -0.54 -26.05
N ASP A 714 -8.84 0.53 -26.77
CA ASP A 714 -8.02 0.50 -27.98
C ASP A 714 -6.51 0.73 -27.72
N PHE A 715 -6.07 0.94 -26.47
CA PHE A 715 -4.66 1.13 -26.16
C PHE A 715 -3.86 -0.15 -26.40
N ASP A 716 -2.86 -0.07 -27.28
CA ASP A 716 -1.90 -1.15 -27.51
C ASP A 716 -0.73 -1.06 -26.54
N VAL A 717 -0.58 -2.07 -25.70
CA VAL A 717 0.49 -2.17 -24.69
C VAL A 717 1.89 -2.11 -25.33
N SER A 718 2.04 -2.50 -26.60
CA SER A 718 3.33 -2.43 -27.30
C SER A 718 3.86 -1.00 -27.48
N GLU A 719 2.99 0.04 -27.42
CA GLU A 719 3.39 1.45 -27.47
C GLU A 719 4.32 1.85 -26.31
N ILE A 720 4.29 1.14 -25.20
CA ILE A 720 5.14 1.37 -24.01
C ILE A 720 6.62 1.32 -24.37
N LYS A 721 7.03 0.51 -25.35
CA LYS A 721 8.42 0.43 -25.83
C LYS A 721 8.97 1.76 -26.33
N ARG A 722 8.10 2.69 -26.71
CA ARG A 722 8.44 4.03 -27.17
C ARG A 722 8.33 5.11 -26.11
N SER A 723 7.82 4.77 -24.92
CA SER A 723 7.68 5.74 -23.85
C SER A 723 8.98 5.91 -23.08
N LEU A 724 9.52 7.13 -23.08
CA LEU A 724 10.75 7.45 -22.35
C LEU A 724 10.54 7.52 -20.83
N TYR A 725 9.35 7.94 -20.40
CA TYR A 725 9.03 8.24 -19.00
C TYR A 725 8.14 7.18 -18.35
N PHE A 726 8.06 5.97 -18.91
CA PHE A 726 7.30 4.87 -18.32
C PHE A 726 7.80 4.55 -16.90
N PHE A 727 9.12 4.42 -16.76
CA PHE A 727 9.88 4.45 -15.53
C PHE A 727 10.96 5.52 -15.68
N SER A 728 11.10 6.45 -14.70
CA SER A 728 11.99 7.58 -14.87
C SER A 728 12.48 8.18 -13.55
#